data_9254141dd291d6cb01945f42fbcaabf7
#
_entry.id   9254141dd291d6cb01945f42fbcaabf7
#
_cell.length_a   1.000
_cell.length_b   1.000
_cell.length_c   1.000
_cell.angle_alpha   90.00
_cell.angle_beta   90.00
_cell.angle_gamma   90.00
#
_symmetry.space_group_name_H-M   'P 1'
#
loop_
_entity.id
_entity.type
_entity.pdbx_description
1 polymer ?
#
loop_
_entity_poly.entity_id
_entity_poly.type
_entity_poly.pdbx_seq_one_letter_code
_entity_poly.pdbx_strand_id
1 'polypeptide(L)'
;PVRHLEIVAGHVRDHVHEQNRLLREEILPALEGHGVQVVSRVGDLEEGEQRRLERYFQDELELLLTPIKLDPGHPFPFLRTMDIAIAAMLLDKRNSRPSYAVVTLPTNVPRWVRVKLPGGDKSTRGYIALEHIIVQNLGRLFGGWEILGAYPFRVTRNAEIERHEEEAEDLMDMISEEVRMRQFAPFVRLQVSTDTPEHLTTVLAEELDLSLETDVYREEGILDLVNIGDLKPEQMSPDILFEDFEGQVPSRLRRTKDALSSMEGGEFGSKKESIFSTIRKGDVLLHHPYQSFGSSTLQFFREAATDPNVVAIKATLYRTSSDSPVIDALIRAAANGKQVAVLVELKARFDEARNVGFATRLEQAGCNVAYGLIGLKTHSKTTLVVRKESSAPSGLRTYVHIATGNYNPVTAGIYTDFGLLSSDPALGLDVVDVFKHLTGLHLQSAVGGYRKLLVAKVYMKKQFLDLIENEIQNAKRGLRAAVLVKVNGLDDVDLVEKLYEASSAGVRVDAIVRGVCRLRPGVKGLSENIRVVSVVGRFLEHHRVFVFHNAGSPKYYFGSADWMTRNLERRVEVAAPIEDPELKLRVRNILTTFLCDEQNAFEMQPEGHYVKPATRCGEALESAPFTLGETPTDTLDRMMVASRERGCQQAIIERHIEDDSL
;
A
#
# COMPACT_ATOMS: atom_id res chain seq x y z
N PRO A 1 -21.67 -19.79 -11.38
CA PRO A 1 -20.55 -18.88 -11.68
C PRO A 1 -21.00 -17.68 -12.49
N VAL A 2 -21.68 -17.84 -13.65
CA VAL A 2 -22.10 -16.74 -14.55
C VAL A 2 -22.92 -15.68 -13.82
N ARG A 3 -23.97 -16.05 -13.07
CA ARG A 3 -24.81 -15.12 -12.31
C ARG A 3 -24.02 -14.27 -11.29
N HIS A 4 -22.95 -14.80 -10.71
CA HIS A 4 -22.09 -14.02 -9.81
C HIS A 4 -21.26 -13.01 -10.59
N LEU A 5 -20.78 -13.37 -11.78
CA LEU A 5 -20.05 -12.45 -12.65
C LEU A 5 -20.95 -11.29 -13.13
N GLU A 6 -22.20 -11.57 -13.49
CA GLU A 6 -23.20 -10.55 -13.85
C GLU A 6 -23.44 -9.55 -12.70
N ILE A 7 -23.60 -10.05 -11.46
CA ILE A 7 -23.79 -9.20 -10.28
C ILE A 7 -22.54 -8.34 -10.04
N VAL A 8 -21.34 -8.93 -10.10
CA VAL A 8 -20.08 -8.19 -9.93
C VAL A 8 -19.90 -7.16 -11.03
N ALA A 9 -20.16 -7.52 -12.29
CA ALA A 9 -20.08 -6.62 -13.43
C ALA A 9 -21.06 -5.43 -13.29
N GLY A 10 -22.28 -5.68 -12.78
CA GLY A 10 -23.25 -4.64 -12.47
C GLY A 10 -22.69 -3.61 -11.48
N HIS A 11 -22.24 -4.08 -10.32
CA HIS A 11 -21.64 -3.20 -9.31
C HIS A 11 -20.40 -2.45 -9.82
N VAL A 12 -19.54 -3.11 -10.60
CA VAL A 12 -18.37 -2.45 -11.20
C VAL A 12 -18.79 -1.34 -12.15
N ARG A 13 -19.84 -1.56 -12.98
CA ARG A 13 -20.38 -0.52 -13.88
C ARG A 13 -20.90 0.68 -13.10
N ASP A 14 -21.65 0.45 -12.01
CA ASP A 14 -22.16 1.53 -11.17
C ASP A 14 -21.01 2.36 -10.58
N HIS A 15 -19.96 1.72 -10.07
CA HIS A 15 -18.77 2.40 -9.54
C HIS A 15 -18.00 3.16 -10.63
N VAL A 16 -17.82 2.59 -11.81
CA VAL A 16 -17.15 3.27 -12.93
C VAL A 16 -17.95 4.46 -13.42
N HIS A 17 -19.27 4.33 -13.49
CA HIS A 17 -20.15 5.45 -13.84
C HIS A 17 -20.00 6.62 -12.83
N GLU A 18 -20.07 6.32 -11.54
CA GLU A 18 -19.91 7.33 -10.49
C GLU A 18 -18.49 7.95 -10.50
N GLN A 19 -17.45 7.14 -10.72
CA GLN A 19 -16.08 7.62 -10.86
C GLN A 19 -15.94 8.62 -12.03
N ASN A 20 -16.51 8.31 -13.19
CA ASN A 20 -16.49 9.18 -14.35
C ASN A 20 -17.32 10.45 -14.14
N ARG A 21 -18.46 10.34 -13.44
CA ARG A 21 -19.28 11.49 -13.05
C ARG A 21 -18.47 12.45 -12.18
N LEU A 22 -17.87 11.95 -11.09
CA LEU A 22 -17.04 12.75 -10.18
C LEU A 22 -15.88 13.42 -10.91
N LEU A 23 -15.20 12.68 -11.78
CA LEU A 23 -14.10 13.26 -12.57
C LEU A 23 -14.57 14.44 -13.41
N ARG A 24 -15.64 14.23 -14.17
CA ARG A 24 -16.12 15.19 -15.19
C ARG A 24 -16.85 16.38 -14.56
N GLU A 25 -17.67 16.14 -13.52
CA GLU A 25 -18.55 17.16 -12.95
C GLU A 25 -17.94 17.90 -11.75
N GLU A 26 -16.96 17.30 -11.08
CA GLU A 26 -16.37 17.87 -9.87
C GLU A 26 -14.86 18.12 -10.01
N ILE A 27 -14.05 17.10 -10.38
CA ILE A 27 -12.60 17.20 -10.35
C ILE A 27 -12.03 18.06 -11.49
N LEU A 28 -12.44 17.80 -12.74
CA LEU A 28 -11.94 18.59 -13.88
C LEU A 28 -12.35 20.06 -13.79
N PRO A 29 -13.60 20.42 -13.44
CA PRO A 29 -13.97 21.82 -13.22
C PRO A 29 -13.20 22.48 -12.06
N ALA A 30 -12.95 21.75 -10.96
CA ALA A 30 -12.14 22.26 -9.87
C ALA A 30 -10.68 22.53 -10.32
N LEU A 31 -10.09 21.61 -11.09
CA LEU A 31 -8.76 21.80 -11.68
C LEU A 31 -8.70 22.99 -12.64
N GLU A 32 -9.77 23.23 -13.42
CA GLU A 32 -9.88 24.41 -14.27
C GLU A 32 -9.85 25.70 -13.46
N GLY A 33 -10.54 25.73 -12.31
CA GLY A 33 -10.48 26.85 -11.35
C GLY A 33 -9.07 27.09 -10.78
N HIS A 34 -8.19 26.09 -10.82
CA HIS A 34 -6.78 26.19 -10.42
C HIS A 34 -5.81 26.29 -11.61
N GLY A 35 -6.31 26.64 -12.81
CA GLY A 35 -5.46 26.87 -13.97
C GLY A 35 -4.97 25.60 -14.68
N VAL A 36 -5.75 24.51 -14.64
CA VAL A 36 -5.52 23.29 -15.45
C VAL A 36 -6.73 23.02 -16.32
N GLN A 37 -6.57 23.03 -17.63
CA GLN A 37 -7.64 22.73 -18.56
C GLN A 37 -7.31 21.54 -19.46
N VAL A 38 -8.22 20.57 -19.52
CA VAL A 38 -8.11 19.41 -20.39
C VAL A 38 -8.91 19.68 -21.67
N VAL A 39 -8.23 19.58 -22.81
CA VAL A 39 -8.83 19.76 -24.14
C VAL A 39 -9.19 18.38 -24.71
N SER A 40 -10.43 18.24 -25.14
CA SER A 40 -10.95 16.96 -25.63
C SER A 40 -10.68 16.72 -27.13
N ARG A 41 -10.47 17.77 -27.91
CA ARG A 41 -10.25 17.66 -29.36
C ARG A 41 -9.16 18.62 -29.84
N VAL A 42 -8.31 18.15 -30.74
CA VAL A 42 -7.29 19.01 -31.37
C VAL A 42 -7.94 20.20 -32.12
N GLY A 43 -9.13 19.99 -32.71
CA GLY A 43 -9.87 21.04 -33.41
C GLY A 43 -10.32 22.21 -32.55
N ASP A 44 -10.39 22.07 -31.23
CA ASP A 44 -10.77 23.12 -30.29
C ASP A 44 -9.63 24.12 -30.03
N LEU A 45 -8.42 23.81 -30.51
CA LEU A 45 -7.21 24.64 -30.37
C LEU A 45 -7.07 25.60 -31.53
N GLU A 46 -6.29 26.67 -31.34
CA GLU A 46 -5.96 27.62 -32.43
C GLU A 46 -5.14 26.91 -33.52
N GLU A 47 -5.29 27.32 -34.78
CA GLU A 47 -4.60 26.75 -35.94
C GLU A 47 -3.06 26.61 -35.75
N GLY A 48 -2.43 27.59 -35.08
CA GLY A 48 -1.01 27.57 -34.80
C GLY A 48 -0.60 26.40 -33.91
N GLU A 49 -1.44 26.10 -32.95
CA GLU A 49 -1.21 24.99 -32.01
C GLU A 49 -1.59 23.64 -32.66
N GLN A 50 -2.64 23.58 -33.45
CA GLN A 50 -2.97 22.40 -34.25
C GLN A 50 -1.80 22.02 -35.17
N ARG A 51 -1.18 22.99 -35.87
CA ARG A 51 0.02 22.77 -36.70
C ARG A 51 1.25 22.34 -35.89
N ARG A 52 1.36 22.80 -34.64
CA ARG A 52 2.42 22.32 -33.74
C ARG A 52 2.23 20.86 -33.37
N LEU A 53 1.00 20.45 -33.03
CA LEU A 53 0.68 19.06 -32.69
C LEU A 53 0.81 18.14 -33.90
N GLU A 54 0.46 18.60 -35.12
CA GLU A 54 0.69 17.86 -36.35
C GLU A 54 2.19 17.61 -36.58
N ARG A 55 3.04 18.62 -36.40
CA ARG A 55 4.51 18.45 -36.47
C ARG A 55 5.02 17.49 -35.39
N TYR A 56 4.55 17.64 -34.16
CA TYR A 56 4.89 16.71 -33.07
C TYR A 56 4.53 15.27 -33.43
N PHE A 57 3.36 15.07 -34.03
CA PHE A 57 2.96 13.76 -34.54
C PHE A 57 3.95 13.24 -35.60
N GLN A 58 4.26 14.06 -36.59
CA GLN A 58 5.13 13.69 -37.73
C GLN A 58 6.57 13.38 -37.30
N ASP A 59 7.12 14.22 -36.44
CA ASP A 59 8.54 14.18 -36.07
C ASP A 59 8.84 13.14 -34.99
N GLU A 60 7.88 12.88 -34.10
CA GLU A 60 8.13 12.07 -32.93
C GLU A 60 7.21 10.83 -32.80
N LEU A 61 5.91 10.94 -33.08
CA LEU A 61 4.96 9.88 -32.83
C LEU A 61 4.81 8.90 -33.99
N GLU A 62 4.76 9.39 -35.24
CA GLU A 62 4.52 8.57 -36.44
C GLU A 62 5.52 7.42 -36.55
N LEU A 63 6.77 7.65 -36.14
CA LEU A 63 7.85 6.66 -36.14
C LEU A 63 7.70 5.56 -35.08
N LEU A 64 6.91 5.82 -34.04
CA LEU A 64 6.67 4.90 -32.93
C LEU A 64 5.44 4.02 -33.13
N LEU A 65 4.57 4.40 -34.07
CA LEU A 65 3.28 3.77 -34.25
C LEU A 65 3.32 2.69 -35.33
N THR A 66 2.75 1.54 -35.03
CA THR A 66 2.61 0.44 -35.98
C THR A 66 1.14 0.08 -36.10
N PRO A 67 0.42 0.56 -37.13
CA PRO A 67 -0.96 0.19 -37.38
C PRO A 67 -1.04 -1.27 -37.86
N ILE A 68 -1.92 -2.06 -37.26
CA ILE A 68 -2.15 -3.45 -37.61
C ILE A 68 -3.60 -3.59 -38.07
N LYS A 69 -3.78 -4.03 -39.32
CA LYS A 69 -5.09 -4.33 -39.87
C LYS A 69 -5.58 -5.66 -39.33
N LEU A 70 -6.85 -5.70 -38.89
CA LEU A 70 -7.49 -6.93 -38.44
C LEU A 70 -8.01 -7.71 -39.65
N ASP A 71 -7.36 -8.79 -40.01
CA ASP A 71 -7.78 -9.75 -41.05
C ASP A 71 -7.16 -11.15 -40.78
N PRO A 72 -7.64 -12.20 -41.45
CA PRO A 72 -7.12 -13.56 -41.20
C PRO A 72 -5.61 -13.74 -41.41
N GLY A 73 -4.95 -12.81 -42.13
CA GLY A 73 -3.51 -12.86 -42.36
C GLY A 73 -2.71 -12.13 -41.27
N HIS A 74 -3.33 -11.36 -40.43
CA HIS A 74 -2.71 -10.56 -39.38
C HIS A 74 -3.41 -10.84 -38.05
N PRO A 75 -2.77 -11.55 -37.12
CA PRO A 75 -3.34 -11.79 -35.80
C PRO A 75 -3.55 -10.48 -35.05
N PHE A 76 -4.49 -10.48 -34.12
CA PHE A 76 -4.75 -9.33 -33.26
C PHE A 76 -3.44 -8.87 -32.59
N PRO A 77 -3.13 -7.56 -32.54
CA PRO A 77 -1.87 -7.07 -32.02
C PRO A 77 -1.70 -7.45 -30.55
N PHE A 78 -0.45 -7.69 -30.16
CA PHE A 78 -0.13 -7.94 -28.78
C PHE A 78 -0.38 -6.68 -27.94
N LEU A 79 -1.35 -6.75 -27.01
CA LEU A 79 -1.63 -5.73 -26.03
C LEU A 79 -1.28 -6.28 -24.64
N ARG A 80 -0.53 -5.51 -23.85
CA ARG A 80 -0.29 -5.82 -22.45
C ARG A 80 -1.52 -5.46 -21.63
N THR A 81 -1.61 -6.00 -20.43
CA THR A 81 -2.65 -5.56 -19.49
C THR A 81 -2.57 -4.06 -19.24
N MET A 82 -3.71 -3.38 -19.25
CA MET A 82 -3.89 -1.93 -19.07
C MET A 82 -3.40 -1.04 -20.24
N ASP A 83 -2.92 -1.61 -21.34
CA ASP A 83 -2.59 -0.82 -22.53
C ASP A 83 -3.84 -0.16 -23.11
N ILE A 84 -3.66 1.07 -23.59
CA ILE A 84 -4.64 1.79 -24.40
C ILE A 84 -4.25 1.60 -25.86
N ALA A 85 -5.23 1.36 -26.70
CA ALA A 85 -5.08 1.29 -28.13
C ALA A 85 -6.24 2.03 -28.83
N ILE A 86 -6.09 2.32 -30.10
CA ILE A 86 -7.10 2.96 -30.93
C ILE A 86 -7.58 1.94 -31.95
N ALA A 87 -8.88 1.66 -31.98
CA ALA A 87 -9.54 0.88 -33.01
C ALA A 87 -10.06 1.82 -34.10
N ALA A 88 -9.58 1.65 -35.33
CA ALA A 88 -9.97 2.44 -36.50
C ALA A 88 -10.89 1.63 -37.40
N MET A 89 -11.98 2.24 -37.84
CA MET A 89 -12.84 1.73 -38.89
C MET A 89 -12.41 2.36 -40.22
N LEU A 90 -12.06 1.54 -41.18
CA LEU A 90 -11.49 1.92 -42.44
C LEU A 90 -12.39 1.47 -43.61
N LEU A 91 -12.47 2.28 -44.66
CA LEU A 91 -13.09 1.91 -45.91
C LEU A 91 -12.05 1.92 -47.04
N ASP A 92 -11.91 0.79 -47.70
CA ASP A 92 -11.02 0.72 -48.86
C ASP A 92 -11.66 1.51 -50.03
N LYS A 93 -11.01 2.59 -50.44
CA LYS A 93 -11.49 3.46 -51.54
C LYS A 93 -11.60 2.75 -52.89
N ARG A 94 -11.00 1.56 -53.05
CA ARG A 94 -10.97 0.80 -54.33
C ARG A 94 -12.18 -0.13 -54.45
N ASN A 95 -12.59 -0.77 -53.36
CA ASN A 95 -13.62 -1.80 -53.38
C ASN A 95 -14.76 -1.56 -52.39
N SER A 96 -14.74 -0.44 -51.68
CA SER A 96 -15.77 -0.03 -50.70
C SER A 96 -16.00 -1.10 -49.59
N ARG A 97 -14.99 -1.88 -49.23
CA ARG A 97 -15.09 -2.88 -48.15
C ARG A 97 -14.67 -2.26 -46.83
N PRO A 98 -15.47 -2.44 -45.78
CA PRO A 98 -15.09 -2.03 -44.46
C PRO A 98 -13.96 -2.94 -43.92
N SER A 99 -13.05 -2.37 -43.17
CA SER A 99 -11.95 -3.05 -42.50
C SER A 99 -11.70 -2.39 -41.15
N TYR A 100 -11.05 -3.11 -40.27
CA TYR A 100 -10.69 -2.61 -38.96
C TYR A 100 -9.17 -2.65 -38.80
N ALA A 101 -8.64 -1.72 -38.03
CA ALA A 101 -7.23 -1.70 -37.66
C ALA A 101 -7.06 -1.25 -36.22
N VAL A 102 -5.98 -1.68 -35.61
CA VAL A 102 -5.61 -1.30 -34.24
C VAL A 102 -4.27 -0.60 -34.27
N VAL A 103 -4.16 0.49 -33.51
CA VAL A 103 -2.93 1.24 -33.27
C VAL A 103 -2.70 1.29 -31.77
N THR A 104 -1.60 0.73 -31.30
CA THR A 104 -1.22 0.75 -29.87
C THR A 104 -0.59 2.08 -29.52
N LEU A 105 -0.92 2.63 -28.33
CA LEU A 105 -0.28 3.83 -27.83
C LEU A 105 1.15 3.52 -27.34
N PRO A 106 2.13 4.37 -27.66
CA PRO A 106 3.48 4.21 -27.12
C PRO A 106 3.49 4.53 -25.62
N THR A 107 4.14 3.67 -24.83
CA THR A 107 4.21 3.83 -23.36
C THR A 107 5.45 4.58 -22.87
N ASN A 108 6.36 4.91 -23.77
CA ASN A 108 7.60 5.63 -23.50
C ASN A 108 7.52 7.14 -23.72
N VAL A 109 6.32 7.65 -24.04
CA VAL A 109 6.03 9.10 -24.14
C VAL A 109 4.95 9.50 -23.14
N PRO A 110 4.96 10.74 -22.62
CA PRO A 110 3.92 11.21 -21.72
C PRO A 110 2.55 11.17 -22.39
N ARG A 111 1.54 10.68 -21.69
CA ARG A 111 0.16 10.65 -22.20
C ARG A 111 -0.45 12.05 -22.33
N TRP A 112 -0.13 12.95 -21.40
CA TRP A 112 -0.63 14.31 -21.40
C TRP A 112 0.33 15.26 -22.08
N VAL A 113 -0.07 15.78 -23.23
CA VAL A 113 0.71 16.73 -24.02
C VAL A 113 0.25 18.15 -23.67
N ARG A 114 1.21 19.00 -23.30
CA ARG A 114 0.91 20.43 -23.01
C ARG A 114 0.52 21.16 -24.28
N VAL A 115 -0.53 21.97 -24.20
CA VAL A 115 -1.05 22.77 -25.30
C VAL A 115 -1.32 24.21 -24.87
N LYS A 116 -1.25 25.13 -25.84
CA LYS A 116 -1.66 26.52 -25.68
C LYS A 116 -3.14 26.64 -25.89
N LEU A 117 -3.84 27.27 -24.94
CA LEU A 117 -5.28 27.45 -25.00
C LEU A 117 -5.66 28.70 -25.84
N PRO A 118 -6.77 28.68 -26.55
CA PRO A 118 -7.28 29.84 -27.28
C PRO A 118 -7.57 31.01 -26.33
N GLY A 119 -6.99 32.19 -26.60
CA GLY A 119 -7.19 33.37 -25.74
C GLY A 119 -6.74 33.21 -24.30
N GLY A 120 -6.01 32.14 -23.99
CA GLY A 120 -5.69 31.72 -22.63
C GLY A 120 -4.73 32.65 -21.92
N ASP A 121 -5.00 32.84 -20.63
CA ASP A 121 -4.07 33.45 -19.70
C ASP A 121 -2.81 32.57 -19.58
N LYS A 122 -1.65 33.19 -19.46
CA LYS A 122 -0.38 32.46 -19.27
C LYS A 122 -0.32 31.66 -17.96
N SER A 123 -1.23 31.92 -17.03
CA SER A 123 -1.38 31.18 -15.79
C SER A 123 -2.07 29.82 -15.95
N THR A 124 -2.82 29.60 -17.04
CA THR A 124 -3.57 28.37 -17.29
C THR A 124 -2.79 27.41 -18.21
N ARG A 125 -2.61 26.18 -17.76
CA ARG A 125 -2.01 25.09 -18.52
C ARG A 125 -3.06 24.26 -19.23
N GLY A 126 -2.97 24.20 -20.55
CA GLY A 126 -3.76 23.28 -21.35
C GLY A 126 -3.08 21.91 -21.48
N TYR A 127 -3.88 20.86 -21.47
CA TYR A 127 -3.44 19.50 -21.71
C TYR A 127 -4.37 18.80 -22.69
N ILE A 128 -3.80 17.99 -23.57
CA ILE A 128 -4.55 17.09 -24.45
C ILE A 128 -3.98 15.67 -24.32
N ALA A 129 -4.85 14.67 -24.34
CA ALA A 129 -4.40 13.29 -24.28
C ALA A 129 -3.79 12.84 -25.63
N LEU A 130 -2.75 12.01 -25.55
CA LEU A 130 -1.99 11.50 -26.69
C LEU A 130 -2.88 10.82 -27.73
N GLU A 131 -3.87 10.05 -27.27
CA GLU A 131 -4.84 9.36 -28.12
C GLU A 131 -5.61 10.33 -29.04
N HIS A 132 -5.94 11.52 -28.60
CA HIS A 132 -6.64 12.52 -29.43
C HIS A 132 -5.73 13.08 -30.53
N ILE A 133 -4.44 13.23 -30.25
CA ILE A 133 -3.45 13.67 -31.27
C ILE A 133 -3.28 12.58 -32.33
N ILE A 134 -3.20 11.30 -31.90
CA ILE A 134 -3.08 10.17 -32.83
C ILE A 134 -4.34 10.03 -33.67
N VAL A 135 -5.53 10.07 -33.08
CA VAL A 135 -6.81 10.00 -33.80
C VAL A 135 -6.92 11.07 -34.86
N GLN A 136 -6.53 12.32 -34.57
CA GLN A 136 -6.54 13.43 -35.54
C GLN A 136 -5.62 13.18 -36.74
N ASN A 137 -4.53 12.44 -36.56
CA ASN A 137 -3.51 12.24 -37.59
C ASN A 137 -3.55 10.84 -38.22
N LEU A 138 -4.55 10.02 -37.94
CA LEU A 138 -4.66 8.66 -38.47
C LEU A 138 -4.62 8.57 -40.00
N GLY A 139 -5.12 9.61 -40.68
CA GLY A 139 -5.08 9.68 -42.16
C GLY A 139 -3.68 9.54 -42.76
N ARG A 140 -2.64 9.89 -42.03
CA ARG A 140 -1.25 9.71 -42.43
C ARG A 140 -0.79 8.27 -42.34
N LEU A 141 -1.25 7.55 -41.26
CA LEU A 141 -0.91 6.15 -41.04
C LEU A 141 -1.62 5.22 -42.02
N PHE A 142 -2.81 5.59 -42.47
CA PHE A 142 -3.65 4.77 -43.36
C PHE A 142 -3.78 5.38 -44.76
N GLY A 143 -2.65 5.64 -45.42
CA GLY A 143 -2.65 6.18 -46.77
C GLY A 143 -3.46 5.31 -47.76
N GLY A 144 -4.42 5.93 -48.49
CA GLY A 144 -5.27 5.21 -49.42
C GLY A 144 -6.58 4.65 -48.84
N TRP A 145 -6.80 4.74 -47.54
CA TRP A 145 -8.04 4.37 -46.86
C TRP A 145 -8.84 5.61 -46.46
N GLU A 146 -10.15 5.45 -46.36
CA GLU A 146 -11.03 6.42 -45.73
C GLU A 146 -11.29 6.01 -44.28
N ILE A 147 -11.13 6.95 -43.35
CA ILE A 147 -11.35 6.67 -41.92
C ILE A 147 -12.80 7.00 -41.61
N LEU A 148 -13.60 5.99 -41.31
CA LEU A 148 -14.99 6.11 -40.91
C LEU A 148 -15.17 6.51 -39.46
N GLY A 149 -14.18 6.18 -38.60
CA GLY A 149 -14.16 6.49 -37.19
C GLY A 149 -12.96 5.85 -36.50
N ALA A 150 -12.59 6.40 -35.34
CA ALA A 150 -11.50 5.88 -34.55
C ALA A 150 -11.79 6.09 -33.06
N TYR A 151 -11.66 5.04 -32.28
CA TYR A 151 -12.13 5.00 -30.91
C TYR A 151 -11.06 4.38 -30.00
N PRO A 152 -10.64 5.07 -28.95
CA PRO A 152 -9.78 4.50 -27.94
C PRO A 152 -10.47 3.36 -27.20
N PHE A 153 -9.70 2.33 -26.88
CA PHE A 153 -10.12 1.23 -26.02
C PHE A 153 -8.98 0.78 -25.11
N ARG A 154 -9.31 0.08 -24.04
CA ARG A 154 -8.35 -0.40 -23.06
C ARG A 154 -8.66 -1.84 -22.71
N VAL A 155 -7.63 -2.63 -22.49
CA VAL A 155 -7.77 -4.06 -22.17
C VAL A 155 -7.15 -4.40 -20.82
N THR A 156 -7.71 -5.40 -20.16
CA THR A 156 -7.14 -5.98 -18.94
C THR A 156 -6.98 -7.49 -19.14
N ARG A 157 -5.80 -8.01 -18.82
CA ARG A 157 -5.53 -9.47 -18.82
C ARG A 157 -5.66 -10.05 -17.42
N ASN A 158 -5.92 -11.34 -17.33
CA ASN A 158 -5.90 -12.05 -16.07
C ASN A 158 -4.51 -11.94 -15.43
N ALA A 159 -4.50 -11.63 -14.13
CA ALA A 159 -3.28 -11.51 -13.35
C ALA A 159 -2.90 -12.81 -12.62
N GLU A 160 -3.80 -13.79 -12.57
CA GLU A 160 -3.61 -15.06 -11.87
C GLU A 160 -3.48 -16.20 -12.89
N ILE A 161 -2.38 -16.91 -12.82
CA ILE A 161 -2.15 -18.17 -13.54
C ILE A 161 -2.08 -19.25 -12.46
N GLU A 162 -3.04 -20.19 -12.47
CA GLU A 162 -3.00 -21.33 -11.56
C GLU A 162 -1.86 -22.28 -11.96
N ARG A 163 -0.96 -22.55 -11.03
CA ARG A 163 0.09 -23.57 -11.18
C ARG A 163 0.26 -24.36 -9.90
N HIS A 164 0.69 -25.59 -10.03
CA HIS A 164 0.99 -26.49 -8.92
C HIS A 164 2.41 -26.24 -8.43
N GLU A 165 2.55 -25.39 -7.40
CA GLU A 165 3.85 -25.04 -6.81
C GLU A 165 4.60 -26.25 -6.24
N GLU A 166 3.87 -27.29 -5.85
CA GLU A 166 4.43 -28.54 -5.29
C GLU A 166 5.25 -29.34 -6.32
N GLU A 167 5.09 -29.06 -7.60
CA GLU A 167 5.81 -29.75 -8.70
C GLU A 167 7.04 -28.97 -9.17
N ALA A 168 7.33 -27.77 -8.62
CA ALA A 168 8.46 -26.94 -9.05
C ALA A 168 9.77 -27.40 -8.43
N GLU A 169 10.77 -27.73 -9.27
CA GLU A 169 12.13 -28.02 -8.82
C GLU A 169 12.84 -26.75 -8.32
N ASP A 170 12.58 -25.60 -8.95
CA ASP A 170 13.09 -24.27 -8.54
C ASP A 170 11.97 -23.22 -8.58
N LEU A 171 11.72 -22.59 -7.43
CA LEU A 171 10.69 -21.57 -7.28
C LEU A 171 11.02 -20.28 -8.04
N MET A 172 12.30 -19.91 -8.12
CA MET A 172 12.76 -18.71 -8.83
C MET A 172 12.50 -18.84 -10.34
N ASP A 173 12.87 -19.98 -10.92
CA ASP A 173 12.65 -20.27 -12.34
C ASP A 173 11.16 -20.33 -12.67
N MET A 174 10.37 -20.99 -11.84
CA MET A 174 8.91 -21.05 -11.99
C MET A 174 8.28 -19.65 -11.98
N ILE A 175 8.62 -18.80 -11.02
CA ILE A 175 8.06 -17.44 -10.93
C ILE A 175 8.53 -16.58 -12.10
N SER A 176 9.78 -16.73 -12.54
CA SER A 176 10.31 -16.01 -13.71
C SER A 176 9.56 -16.39 -14.99
N GLU A 177 9.25 -17.67 -15.16
CA GLU A 177 8.41 -18.15 -16.26
C GLU A 177 6.96 -17.67 -16.14
N GLU A 178 6.37 -17.72 -14.96
CA GLU A 178 5.02 -17.21 -14.70
C GLU A 178 4.91 -15.73 -15.08
N VAL A 179 5.86 -14.90 -14.65
CA VAL A 179 5.90 -13.47 -15.01
C VAL A 179 5.93 -13.28 -16.52
N ARG A 180 6.71 -14.13 -17.22
CA ARG A 180 6.78 -14.11 -18.70
C ARG A 180 5.46 -14.55 -19.33
N MET A 181 4.85 -15.62 -18.83
CA MET A 181 3.59 -16.14 -19.35
C MET A 181 2.38 -15.26 -19.05
N ARG A 182 2.43 -14.48 -17.96
CA ARG A 182 1.33 -13.54 -17.58
C ARG A 182 1.08 -12.48 -18.66
N GLN A 183 2.07 -12.14 -19.47
CA GLN A 183 1.91 -11.23 -20.61
C GLN A 183 0.93 -11.78 -21.65
N PHE A 184 0.80 -13.11 -21.72
CA PHE A 184 -0.06 -13.83 -22.67
C PHE A 184 -1.34 -14.39 -22.00
N ALA A 185 -1.59 -14.04 -20.74
CA ALA A 185 -2.80 -14.48 -20.05
C ALA A 185 -4.07 -13.99 -20.78
N PRO A 186 -5.19 -14.72 -20.71
CA PRO A 186 -6.45 -14.34 -21.33
C PRO A 186 -6.87 -12.93 -20.96
N PHE A 187 -7.54 -12.24 -21.86
CA PHE A 187 -8.20 -10.98 -21.53
C PHE A 187 -9.42 -11.25 -20.64
N VAL A 188 -9.73 -10.32 -19.74
CA VAL A 188 -10.86 -10.42 -18.80
C VAL A 188 -11.70 -9.14 -18.78
N ARG A 189 -11.25 -8.09 -19.47
CA ARG A 189 -12.00 -6.83 -19.55
C ARG A 189 -11.62 -6.05 -20.80
N LEU A 190 -12.65 -5.52 -21.47
CA LEU A 190 -12.56 -4.53 -22.53
C LEU A 190 -13.29 -3.26 -22.07
N GLN A 191 -12.60 -2.13 -22.07
CA GLN A 191 -13.15 -0.80 -21.82
C GLN A 191 -13.19 -0.03 -23.13
N VAL A 192 -14.33 0.51 -23.48
CA VAL A 192 -14.53 1.31 -24.70
C VAL A 192 -15.25 2.62 -24.33
N SER A 193 -15.04 3.66 -25.14
CA SER A 193 -15.83 4.88 -25.02
C SER A 193 -17.31 4.64 -25.34
N THR A 194 -18.22 5.37 -24.71
CA THR A 194 -19.68 5.25 -24.94
C THR A 194 -20.08 5.55 -26.38
N ASP A 195 -19.30 6.36 -27.10
CA ASP A 195 -19.51 6.69 -28.51
C ASP A 195 -18.96 5.64 -29.49
N THR A 196 -18.30 4.59 -28.99
CA THR A 196 -17.82 3.47 -29.80
C THR A 196 -19.00 2.70 -30.41
N PRO A 197 -19.08 2.56 -31.75
CA PRO A 197 -20.17 1.82 -32.40
C PRO A 197 -20.26 0.37 -31.91
N GLU A 198 -21.49 -0.13 -31.79
CA GLU A 198 -21.74 -1.46 -31.26
C GLU A 198 -21.06 -2.58 -32.08
N HIS A 199 -21.11 -2.46 -33.41
CA HIS A 199 -20.47 -3.44 -34.30
C HIS A 199 -18.93 -3.48 -34.13
N LEU A 200 -18.28 -2.32 -33.86
CA LEU A 200 -16.84 -2.29 -33.57
C LEU A 200 -16.55 -2.91 -32.19
N THR A 201 -17.39 -2.63 -31.20
CA THR A 201 -17.28 -3.25 -29.88
C THR A 201 -17.41 -4.78 -29.96
N THR A 202 -18.35 -5.27 -30.79
CA THR A 202 -18.54 -6.71 -31.03
C THR A 202 -17.28 -7.33 -31.67
N VAL A 203 -16.74 -6.71 -32.72
CA VAL A 203 -15.51 -7.19 -33.36
C VAL A 203 -14.35 -7.25 -32.35
N LEU A 204 -14.16 -6.21 -31.54
CA LEU A 204 -13.11 -6.22 -30.52
C LEU A 204 -13.32 -7.30 -29.45
N ALA A 205 -14.56 -7.51 -29.02
CA ALA A 205 -14.87 -8.55 -28.03
C ALA A 205 -14.62 -9.95 -28.58
N GLU A 206 -15.01 -10.20 -29.83
CA GLU A 206 -14.77 -11.48 -30.53
C GLU A 206 -13.28 -11.77 -30.67
N GLU A 207 -12.48 -10.79 -31.14
CA GLU A 207 -11.02 -10.93 -31.29
C GLU A 207 -10.29 -11.15 -29.96
N LEU A 208 -10.85 -10.69 -28.85
CA LEU A 208 -10.29 -10.80 -27.51
C LEU A 208 -10.87 -11.97 -26.70
N ASP A 209 -11.82 -12.74 -27.27
CA ASP A 209 -12.55 -13.85 -26.61
C ASP A 209 -13.26 -13.39 -25.32
N LEU A 210 -14.01 -12.27 -25.42
CA LEU A 210 -14.72 -11.63 -24.30
C LEU A 210 -16.23 -11.65 -24.49
N SER A 211 -16.98 -11.79 -23.40
CA SER A 211 -18.44 -11.67 -23.38
C SER A 211 -18.86 -10.20 -23.38
N LEU A 212 -19.75 -9.84 -24.32
CA LEU A 212 -20.32 -8.48 -24.37
C LEU A 212 -21.08 -8.10 -23.09
N GLU A 213 -21.68 -9.08 -22.41
CA GLU A 213 -22.54 -8.86 -21.24
C GLU A 213 -21.75 -8.69 -19.95
N THR A 214 -20.67 -9.44 -19.75
CA THR A 214 -19.92 -9.47 -18.49
C THR A 214 -18.60 -8.74 -18.55
N ASP A 215 -17.91 -8.71 -19.71
CA ASP A 215 -16.51 -8.31 -19.79
C ASP A 215 -16.30 -6.97 -20.49
N VAL A 216 -17.35 -6.43 -21.14
CA VAL A 216 -17.30 -5.13 -21.83
C VAL A 216 -17.87 -4.01 -20.95
N TYR A 217 -17.11 -2.93 -20.82
CA TYR A 217 -17.44 -1.75 -20.05
C TYR A 217 -17.40 -0.52 -20.93
N ARG A 218 -18.54 0.17 -21.04
CA ARG A 218 -18.66 1.43 -21.77
C ARG A 218 -18.45 2.58 -20.79
N GLU A 219 -17.49 3.45 -21.07
CA GLU A 219 -17.09 4.52 -20.18
C GLU A 219 -17.24 5.89 -20.84
N GLU A 220 -17.71 6.87 -20.07
CA GLU A 220 -17.80 8.24 -20.51
C GLU A 220 -16.48 8.97 -20.20
N GLY A 221 -15.80 9.52 -21.20
CA GLY A 221 -14.62 10.34 -21.02
C GLY A 221 -13.29 9.56 -21.06
N ILE A 222 -12.45 9.75 -20.08
CA ILE A 222 -11.05 9.26 -20.06
C ILE A 222 -11.00 7.81 -19.62
N LEU A 223 -10.50 6.91 -20.45
CA LEU A 223 -10.46 5.46 -20.17
C LEU A 223 -9.46 5.04 -19.10
N ASP A 224 -8.41 5.79 -18.88
CA ASP A 224 -7.38 5.49 -17.88
C ASP A 224 -7.13 6.71 -17.00
N LEU A 225 -7.40 6.56 -15.71
CA LEU A 225 -7.29 7.65 -14.74
C LEU A 225 -5.93 7.68 -14.01
N VAL A 226 -5.05 6.71 -14.25
CA VAL A 226 -3.75 6.60 -13.54
C VAL A 226 -2.90 7.85 -13.76
N ASN A 227 -2.88 8.39 -14.99
CA ASN A 227 -2.05 9.52 -15.37
C ASN A 227 -2.70 10.89 -15.10
N ILE A 228 -3.87 10.95 -14.48
CA ILE A 228 -4.51 12.25 -14.13
C ILE A 228 -3.67 13.03 -13.12
N GLY A 229 -2.92 12.34 -12.26
CA GLY A 229 -1.96 12.98 -11.35
C GLY A 229 -0.82 13.76 -12.04
N ASP A 230 -0.64 13.60 -13.35
CA ASP A 230 0.35 14.36 -14.14
C ASP A 230 -0.18 15.74 -14.59
N LEU A 231 -1.49 15.98 -14.47
CA LEU A 231 -2.11 17.26 -14.74
C LEU A 231 -1.79 18.26 -13.62
N LYS A 232 -0.84 19.16 -13.88
CA LYS A 232 -0.34 20.11 -12.87
C LYS A 232 -0.50 21.54 -13.35
N PRO A 233 -0.98 22.47 -12.50
CA PRO A 233 -1.03 23.90 -12.83
C PRO A 233 0.37 24.48 -13.03
N GLU A 234 0.45 25.69 -13.62
CA GLU A 234 1.72 26.41 -13.79
C GLU A 234 2.32 26.79 -12.44
N GLN A 235 1.47 27.27 -11.53
CA GLN A 235 1.84 27.57 -10.14
C GLN A 235 1.03 26.67 -9.21
N MET A 236 1.73 25.90 -8.39
CA MET A 236 1.09 25.05 -7.40
C MET A 236 0.44 25.90 -6.33
N SER A 237 -0.86 25.71 -6.12
CA SER A 237 -1.60 26.34 -5.01
C SER A 237 -1.56 25.45 -3.77
N PRO A 238 -1.31 26.00 -2.58
CA PRO A 238 -1.43 25.26 -1.32
C PRO A 238 -2.82 24.62 -1.13
N ASP A 239 -3.86 25.19 -1.75
CA ASP A 239 -5.23 24.72 -1.61
C ASP A 239 -5.49 23.35 -2.27
N ILE A 240 -4.65 22.92 -3.23
CA ILE A 240 -4.81 21.67 -3.97
C ILE A 240 -3.72 20.64 -3.70
N LEU A 241 -2.72 21.01 -2.88
CA LEU A 241 -1.63 20.12 -2.51
C LEU A 241 -1.47 20.10 -1.00
N PHE A 242 -1.15 18.94 -0.48
CA PHE A 242 -0.57 18.88 0.86
C PHE A 242 0.81 19.54 0.84
N GLU A 243 1.12 20.30 1.89
CA GLU A 243 2.48 20.81 2.10
C GLU A 243 3.49 19.65 2.12
N ASP A 244 4.69 19.88 1.62
CA ASP A 244 5.75 18.87 1.70
C ASP A 244 6.00 18.50 3.16
N PHE A 245 6.05 17.21 3.41
CA PHE A 245 6.25 16.68 4.76
C PHE A 245 7.47 15.76 4.81
N GLU A 246 8.43 16.14 5.63
CA GLU A 246 9.57 15.30 5.97
C GLU A 246 9.42 14.76 7.40
N GLY A 247 9.52 13.43 7.54
CA GLY A 247 9.43 12.78 8.84
C GLY A 247 10.59 13.20 9.75
N GLN A 248 10.27 13.45 11.01
CA GLN A 248 11.22 13.95 12.03
C GLN A 248 12.19 12.83 12.46
N VAL A 249 13.39 13.20 12.90
CA VAL A 249 14.31 12.26 13.54
C VAL A 249 13.73 11.85 14.88
N PRO A 250 13.56 10.54 15.19
CA PRO A 250 13.05 10.12 16.50
C PRO A 250 13.92 10.69 17.63
N SER A 251 13.31 11.31 18.64
CA SER A 251 14.02 12.02 19.74
C SER A 251 15.11 11.15 20.39
N ARG A 252 14.82 9.87 20.66
CA ARG A 252 15.80 8.92 21.20
C ARG A 252 16.94 8.54 20.26
N LEU A 253 16.82 8.81 18.94
CA LEU A 253 17.86 8.56 17.94
C LEU A 253 18.57 9.86 17.51
N ARG A 254 18.17 11.02 18.04
CA ARG A 254 18.86 12.28 17.78
C ARG A 254 20.27 12.23 18.34
N ARG A 255 21.20 12.68 17.54
CA ARG A 255 22.57 12.92 18.00
C ARG A 255 22.56 14.24 18.75
N THR A 256 23.11 14.30 19.94
CA THR A 256 23.33 15.56 20.65
C THR A 256 24.16 16.51 19.78
N LYS A 257 23.82 17.80 19.78
CA LYS A 257 24.51 18.86 18.98
C LYS A 257 26.04 18.85 19.18
N ASP A 258 26.52 18.37 20.33
CA ASP A 258 27.93 18.22 20.63
C ASP A 258 28.68 17.22 19.73
N ALA A 259 27.95 16.27 19.09
CA ALA A 259 28.55 15.37 18.11
C ALA A 259 28.64 15.96 16.69
N LEU A 260 27.90 17.03 16.40
CA LEU A 260 27.94 17.75 15.10
C LEU A 260 29.05 18.81 15.07
N SER A 261 29.32 19.48 16.18
CA SER A 261 30.38 20.50 16.28
C SER A 261 31.81 19.92 16.20
N SER A 262 31.99 18.62 16.46
CA SER A 262 33.27 17.94 16.30
C SER A 262 33.62 17.51 14.88
N MET A 263 32.74 17.76 13.88
CA MET A 263 33.05 17.48 12.47
C MET A 263 33.73 18.63 11.71
N GLU A 264 33.80 19.83 12.29
CA GLU A 264 34.45 20.99 11.68
C GLU A 264 35.87 21.27 12.28
N GLY A 265 36.68 20.25 12.41
CA GLY A 265 38.13 20.42 12.69
C GLY A 265 38.53 20.32 14.17
N GLY A 266 38.64 19.16 14.69
CA GLY A 266 39.25 18.91 16.00
C GLY A 266 39.33 17.44 16.34
N GLU A 267 40.47 17.06 16.88
CA GLU A 267 40.93 15.72 17.19
C GLU A 267 39.93 14.73 17.79
N PHE A 268 40.10 13.47 17.45
CA PHE A 268 39.46 12.27 17.97
C PHE A 268 39.10 12.34 19.47
N GLY A 269 37.80 12.26 19.83
CA GLY A 269 37.46 12.12 21.24
C GLY A 269 36.03 11.85 21.66
N SER A 270 34.98 12.08 20.87
CA SER A 270 33.61 11.74 21.30
C SER A 270 33.12 10.46 20.62
N LYS A 271 32.99 9.37 21.39
CA LYS A 271 32.38 8.11 20.94
C LYS A 271 30.94 8.39 20.50
N LYS A 272 30.71 8.42 19.20
CA LYS A 272 29.40 8.48 18.57
C LYS A 272 28.50 7.41 19.16
N GLU A 273 27.42 7.79 19.83
CA GLU A 273 26.48 6.83 20.39
C GLU A 273 25.82 6.04 19.26
N SER A 274 25.99 4.70 19.25
CA SER A 274 25.44 3.85 18.21
C SER A 274 23.95 3.60 18.45
N ILE A 275 23.20 3.30 17.39
CA ILE A 275 21.79 2.93 17.50
C ILE A 275 21.60 1.74 18.45
N PHE A 276 22.57 0.81 18.49
CA PHE A 276 22.53 -0.34 19.38
C PHE A 276 22.63 0.05 20.86
N SER A 277 23.35 1.12 21.20
CA SER A 277 23.40 1.60 22.57
C SER A 277 22.09 2.24 23.01
N THR A 278 21.41 2.93 22.11
CA THR A 278 20.08 3.48 22.36
C THR A 278 19.06 2.37 22.59
N ILE A 279 19.04 1.34 21.72
CA ILE A 279 18.12 0.21 21.84
C ILE A 279 18.34 -0.57 23.15
N ARG A 280 19.59 -0.69 23.64
CA ARG A 280 19.88 -1.33 24.93
C ARG A 280 19.30 -0.59 26.13
N LYS A 281 19.12 0.71 26.04
CA LYS A 281 18.52 1.51 27.12
C LYS A 281 17.01 1.32 27.24
N GLY A 282 16.37 0.75 26.20
CA GLY A 282 14.94 0.45 26.13
C GLY A 282 14.46 0.40 24.69
N ASP A 283 13.29 -0.14 24.50
CA ASP A 283 12.64 -0.28 23.20
C ASP A 283 12.38 1.09 22.55
N VAL A 284 12.52 1.16 21.21
CA VAL A 284 12.23 2.36 20.43
C VAL A 284 11.10 2.06 19.46
N LEU A 285 9.92 2.67 19.68
CA LEU A 285 8.80 2.58 18.76
C LEU A 285 8.89 3.71 17.72
N LEU A 286 8.97 3.32 16.48
CA LEU A 286 8.98 4.18 15.30
C LEU A 286 7.56 4.33 14.75
N HIS A 287 7.21 5.52 14.24
CA HIS A 287 5.94 5.79 13.60
C HIS A 287 6.15 6.53 12.28
N HIS A 288 6.22 5.79 11.17
CA HIS A 288 6.31 6.35 9.83
C HIS A 288 4.93 6.81 9.34
N PRO A 289 4.83 7.82 8.47
CA PRO A 289 5.90 8.70 7.96
C PRO A 289 6.29 9.82 8.92
N TYR A 290 5.59 9.98 10.05
CA TYR A 290 5.80 11.06 11.02
C TYR A 290 7.24 11.11 11.54
N GLN A 291 7.87 9.95 11.63
CA GLN A 291 9.30 9.80 11.89
C GLN A 291 10.02 9.23 10.67
N SER A 292 11.18 9.82 10.38
CA SER A 292 11.97 9.52 9.19
C SER A 292 12.46 8.07 9.15
N PHE A 293 12.13 7.36 8.07
CA PHE A 293 12.67 6.03 7.78
C PHE A 293 14.20 6.05 7.60
N GLY A 294 14.71 7.11 6.98
CA GLY A 294 16.13 7.29 6.70
C GLY A 294 17.00 7.38 7.95
N SER A 295 16.53 8.14 8.96
CA SER A 295 17.24 8.37 10.23
C SER A 295 16.93 7.32 11.32
N SER A 296 16.10 6.33 11.02
CA SER A 296 15.70 5.30 11.97
C SER A 296 15.90 3.89 11.42
N THR A 297 14.91 3.31 10.76
CA THR A 297 14.96 1.94 10.22
C THR A 297 16.15 1.75 9.27
N LEU A 298 16.37 2.65 8.32
CA LEU A 298 17.52 2.56 7.41
C LEU A 298 18.85 2.75 8.15
N GLN A 299 18.89 3.61 9.16
CA GLN A 299 20.08 3.81 9.99
C GLN A 299 20.45 2.52 10.74
N PHE A 300 19.47 1.75 11.23
CA PHE A 300 19.68 0.45 11.85
C PHE A 300 20.39 -0.52 10.89
N PHE A 301 19.95 -0.61 9.65
CA PHE A 301 20.62 -1.44 8.63
C PHE A 301 22.02 -0.94 8.29
N ARG A 302 22.22 0.37 8.14
CA ARG A 302 23.51 0.97 7.81
C ARG A 302 24.55 0.75 8.91
N GLU A 303 24.16 0.95 10.16
CA GLU A 303 25.06 0.68 11.29
C GLU A 303 25.33 -0.82 11.45
N ALA A 304 24.31 -1.68 11.27
CA ALA A 304 24.53 -3.12 11.28
C ALA A 304 25.51 -3.58 10.20
N ALA A 305 25.47 -2.95 9.02
CA ALA A 305 26.37 -3.28 7.92
C ALA A 305 27.82 -2.90 8.20
N THR A 306 28.08 -1.85 8.97
CA THR A 306 29.43 -1.28 9.16
C THR A 306 30.04 -1.56 10.54
N ASP A 307 29.24 -1.86 11.56
CA ASP A 307 29.75 -2.13 12.92
C ASP A 307 30.59 -3.44 12.93
N PRO A 308 31.88 -3.39 13.31
CA PRO A 308 32.75 -4.57 13.31
C PRO A 308 32.30 -5.66 14.30
N ASN A 309 31.51 -5.33 15.30
CA ASN A 309 30.99 -6.28 16.27
C ASN A 309 29.73 -7.02 15.77
N VAL A 310 29.06 -6.56 14.74
CA VAL A 310 27.94 -7.28 14.12
C VAL A 310 28.49 -8.46 13.34
N VAL A 311 27.98 -9.66 13.63
CA VAL A 311 28.43 -10.93 13.03
C VAL A 311 27.41 -11.51 12.06
N ALA A 312 26.11 -11.25 12.29
CA ALA A 312 25.06 -11.75 11.41
C ALA A 312 23.88 -10.77 11.30
N ILE A 313 23.25 -10.77 10.13
CA ILE A 313 22.01 -10.05 9.84
C ILE A 313 21.04 -11.03 9.16
N LYS A 314 19.80 -11.09 9.63
CA LYS A 314 18.71 -11.80 8.95
C LYS A 314 17.58 -10.83 8.70
N ALA A 315 16.99 -10.84 7.51
CA ALA A 315 15.90 -9.93 7.13
C ALA A 315 14.87 -10.61 6.24
N THR A 316 13.60 -10.23 6.39
CA THR A 316 12.53 -10.60 5.44
C THR A 316 12.25 -9.41 4.51
N LEU A 317 12.26 -9.64 3.20
CA LEU A 317 11.95 -8.62 2.18
C LEU A 317 10.71 -9.05 1.38
N TYR A 318 9.74 -8.15 1.26
CA TYR A 318 8.48 -8.39 0.55
C TYR A 318 8.34 -7.49 -0.68
N ARG A 319 8.33 -6.18 -0.48
CA ARG A 319 8.27 -5.15 -1.51
C ARG A 319 9.30 -4.09 -1.22
N THR A 320 10.26 -3.94 -2.10
CA THR A 320 11.25 -2.86 -2.01
C THR A 320 11.51 -2.30 -3.42
N SER A 321 12.15 -1.14 -3.50
CA SER A 321 12.56 -0.58 -4.80
C SER A 321 13.78 -1.34 -5.35
N SER A 322 13.96 -1.33 -6.68
CA SER A 322 15.16 -1.87 -7.33
C SER A 322 16.45 -1.27 -6.77
N ASP A 323 16.42 0.02 -6.46
CA ASP A 323 17.53 0.81 -5.91
C ASP A 323 17.33 1.07 -4.41
N SER A 324 16.96 0.03 -3.68
CA SER A 324 16.67 0.13 -2.26
C SER A 324 17.95 0.29 -1.45
N PRO A 325 18.08 1.36 -0.66
CA PRO A 325 19.23 1.55 0.24
C PRO A 325 19.31 0.49 1.34
N VAL A 326 18.23 -0.26 1.60
CA VAL A 326 18.22 -1.41 2.51
C VAL A 326 18.94 -2.59 1.87
N ILE A 327 18.70 -2.87 0.58
CA ILE A 327 19.42 -3.90 -0.17
C ILE A 327 20.91 -3.57 -0.23
N ASP A 328 21.26 -2.32 -0.52
CA ASP A 328 22.65 -1.88 -0.56
C ASP A 328 23.35 -2.04 0.82
N ALA A 329 22.63 -1.79 1.91
CA ALA A 329 23.17 -2.02 3.25
C ALA A 329 23.42 -3.53 3.52
N LEU A 330 22.52 -4.41 3.07
CA LEU A 330 22.70 -5.86 3.21
C LEU A 330 23.86 -6.38 2.36
N ILE A 331 23.99 -5.92 1.13
CA ILE A 331 25.13 -6.23 0.24
C ILE A 331 26.44 -5.75 0.89
N ARG A 332 26.46 -4.53 1.41
CA ARG A 332 27.62 -3.98 2.14
C ARG A 332 27.96 -4.78 3.38
N ALA A 333 26.96 -5.31 4.10
CA ALA A 333 27.19 -6.17 5.24
C ALA A 333 27.89 -7.47 4.83
N ALA A 334 27.45 -8.12 3.75
CA ALA A 334 28.08 -9.32 3.22
C ALA A 334 29.54 -9.03 2.76
N ALA A 335 29.76 -7.93 2.04
CA ALA A 335 31.10 -7.48 1.64
C ALA A 335 32.03 -7.22 2.83
N ASN A 336 31.48 -6.81 3.99
CA ASN A 336 32.21 -6.63 5.25
C ASN A 336 32.37 -7.96 6.04
N GLY A 337 32.13 -9.11 5.42
CA GLY A 337 32.35 -10.44 6.01
C GLY A 337 31.30 -10.88 7.03
N LYS A 338 30.14 -10.24 7.09
CA LYS A 338 29.05 -10.63 7.99
C LYS A 338 28.21 -11.75 7.35
N GLN A 339 27.65 -12.63 8.17
CA GLN A 339 26.67 -13.59 7.69
C GLN A 339 25.34 -12.88 7.44
N VAL A 340 24.93 -12.80 6.19
CA VAL A 340 23.67 -12.15 5.78
C VAL A 340 22.73 -13.21 5.21
N ALA A 341 21.57 -13.37 5.85
CA ALA A 341 20.51 -14.25 5.38
C ALA A 341 19.26 -13.42 5.08
N VAL A 342 18.76 -13.50 3.85
CA VAL A 342 17.62 -12.72 3.40
C VAL A 342 16.54 -13.66 2.90
N LEU A 343 15.34 -13.53 3.45
CA LEU A 343 14.19 -14.19 2.90
C LEU A 343 13.46 -13.20 1.97
N VAL A 344 13.39 -13.55 0.70
CA VAL A 344 12.73 -12.77 -0.35
C VAL A 344 11.40 -13.41 -0.71
N GLU A 345 10.31 -12.68 -0.57
CA GLU A 345 8.99 -13.12 -1.04
C GLU A 345 8.84 -12.84 -2.54
N LEU A 346 9.01 -13.85 -3.36
CA LEU A 346 8.93 -13.72 -4.82
C LEU A 346 7.50 -13.46 -5.33
N LYS A 347 6.48 -13.90 -4.59
CA LYS A 347 5.06 -13.80 -4.99
C LYS A 347 4.40 -12.49 -4.56
N ALA A 348 5.16 -11.41 -4.46
CA ALA A 348 4.57 -10.09 -4.24
C ALA A 348 3.86 -9.64 -5.52
N ARG A 349 2.52 -9.72 -5.54
CA ARG A 349 1.67 -9.44 -6.73
C ARG A 349 2.09 -8.12 -7.41
N PHE A 350 2.39 -8.17 -8.71
CA PHE A 350 2.90 -7.10 -9.57
C PHE A 350 4.35 -6.63 -9.30
N ASP A 351 5.05 -7.19 -8.33
CA ASP A 351 6.45 -6.90 -8.03
C ASP A 351 7.37 -8.12 -8.24
N GLU A 352 6.85 -9.22 -8.79
CA GLU A 352 7.55 -10.49 -8.92
C GLU A 352 8.86 -10.33 -9.70
N ALA A 353 8.82 -9.70 -10.88
CA ALA A 353 10.01 -9.47 -11.71
C ALA A 353 11.08 -8.65 -10.97
N ARG A 354 10.65 -7.64 -10.22
CA ARG A 354 11.53 -6.80 -9.41
C ARG A 354 12.16 -7.61 -8.27
N ASN A 355 11.35 -8.45 -7.61
CA ASN A 355 11.81 -9.27 -6.50
C ASN A 355 12.81 -10.34 -6.95
N VAL A 356 12.62 -10.95 -8.12
CA VAL A 356 13.62 -11.81 -8.76
C VAL A 356 14.93 -11.03 -9.00
N GLY A 357 14.86 -9.83 -9.55
CA GLY A 357 16.05 -9.01 -9.85
C GLY A 357 16.90 -8.67 -8.62
N PHE A 358 16.28 -8.25 -7.50
CA PHE A 358 17.06 -7.94 -6.31
C PHE A 358 17.49 -9.20 -5.54
N ALA A 359 16.76 -10.30 -5.62
CA ALA A 359 17.20 -11.58 -5.07
C ALA A 359 18.51 -12.04 -5.72
N THR A 360 18.58 -12.01 -7.04
CA THR A 360 19.81 -12.31 -7.80
C THR A 360 20.97 -11.39 -7.40
N ARG A 361 20.72 -10.07 -7.22
CA ARG A 361 21.76 -9.13 -6.74
C ARG A 361 22.30 -9.50 -5.35
N LEU A 362 21.43 -9.91 -4.42
CA LEU A 362 21.83 -10.36 -3.09
C LEU A 362 22.68 -11.63 -3.13
N GLU A 363 22.30 -12.62 -3.94
CA GLU A 363 23.05 -13.87 -4.14
C GLU A 363 24.45 -13.60 -4.71
N GLN A 364 24.53 -12.80 -5.78
CA GLN A 364 25.80 -12.39 -6.37
C GLN A 364 26.74 -11.67 -5.41
N ALA A 365 26.17 -10.99 -4.40
CA ALA A 365 26.93 -10.33 -3.34
C ALA A 365 27.32 -11.26 -2.19
N GLY A 366 26.98 -12.56 -2.26
CA GLY A 366 27.32 -13.55 -1.23
C GLY A 366 26.35 -13.59 -0.04
N CYS A 367 25.14 -13.04 -0.18
CA CYS A 367 24.08 -13.23 0.80
C CYS A 367 23.43 -14.61 0.64
N ASN A 368 23.03 -15.23 1.76
CA ASN A 368 22.20 -16.43 1.71
C ASN A 368 20.76 -16.02 1.48
N VAL A 369 20.19 -16.31 0.31
CA VAL A 369 18.81 -15.97 -0.06
C VAL A 369 17.92 -17.20 0.08
N ALA A 370 16.73 -17.02 0.65
CA ALA A 370 15.68 -18.03 0.70
C ALA A 370 14.37 -17.43 0.17
N TYR A 371 13.53 -18.24 -0.46
CA TYR A 371 12.32 -17.79 -1.17
C TYR A 371 11.00 -18.12 -0.46
N GLY A 372 11.08 -18.36 0.85
CA GLY A 372 9.91 -18.66 1.67
C GLY A 372 9.49 -20.13 1.63
N LEU A 373 8.25 -20.37 2.05
CA LEU A 373 7.66 -21.71 2.14
C LEU A 373 6.66 -21.93 1.00
N ILE A 374 6.70 -23.13 0.40
CA ILE A 374 5.73 -23.56 -0.61
C ILE A 374 4.31 -23.48 0.00
N GLY A 375 3.35 -22.94 -0.74
CA GLY A 375 1.96 -22.81 -0.29
C GLY A 375 1.70 -21.72 0.75
N LEU A 376 2.74 -21.04 1.27
CA LEU A 376 2.62 -19.91 2.19
C LEU A 376 3.28 -18.67 1.61
N LYS A 377 2.70 -17.51 1.95
CA LYS A 377 3.26 -16.21 1.57
C LYS A 377 3.89 -15.54 2.77
N THR A 378 5.17 -15.19 2.68
CA THR A 378 5.86 -14.45 3.75
C THR A 378 5.46 -12.98 3.72
N HIS A 379 4.78 -12.53 4.77
CA HIS A 379 4.35 -11.13 4.86
C HIS A 379 4.87 -10.42 6.12
N SER A 380 5.58 -11.11 7.01
CA SER A 380 6.26 -10.50 8.15
C SER A 380 7.35 -9.51 7.71
N LYS A 381 7.55 -8.45 8.48
CA LYS A 381 8.61 -7.47 8.30
C LYS A 381 9.49 -7.51 9.55
N THR A 382 10.49 -8.36 9.48
CA THR A 382 11.29 -8.73 10.65
C THR A 382 12.76 -8.76 10.28
N THR A 383 13.60 -8.13 11.10
CA THR A 383 15.06 -8.15 10.98
C THR A 383 15.68 -8.51 12.30
N LEU A 384 16.71 -9.36 12.25
CA LEU A 384 17.54 -9.76 13.36
C LEU A 384 18.99 -9.37 13.10
N VAL A 385 19.61 -8.69 14.04
CA VAL A 385 21.05 -8.40 14.06
C VAL A 385 21.67 -9.10 15.26
N VAL A 386 22.74 -9.87 15.04
CA VAL A 386 23.52 -10.51 16.08
C VAL A 386 24.84 -9.78 16.24
N ARG A 387 25.11 -9.29 17.43
CA ARG A 387 26.27 -8.44 17.75
C ARG A 387 27.09 -9.07 18.90
N LYS A 388 28.43 -9.06 18.80
CA LYS A 388 29.34 -9.42 19.89
C LYS A 388 29.30 -8.34 20.96
N GLU A 389 28.99 -8.73 22.19
CA GLU A 389 28.98 -7.85 23.37
C GLU A 389 29.44 -8.59 24.61
N SER A 390 30.52 -8.13 25.22
CA SER A 390 31.05 -8.73 26.45
C SER A 390 30.09 -8.64 27.65
N SER A 391 29.15 -7.68 27.61
CA SER A 391 28.11 -7.52 28.63
C SER A 391 26.96 -8.52 28.51
N ALA A 392 26.87 -9.26 27.39
CA ALA A 392 25.86 -10.29 27.19
C ALA A 392 26.30 -11.62 27.77
N PRO A 393 25.40 -12.41 28.40
CA PRO A 393 25.77 -13.68 29.06
C PRO A 393 26.47 -14.68 28.12
N SER A 394 26.06 -14.74 26.85
CA SER A 394 26.66 -15.60 25.83
C SER A 394 27.77 -14.92 25.02
N GLY A 395 28.15 -13.68 25.35
CA GLY A 395 29.02 -12.86 24.51
C GLY A 395 28.36 -12.36 23.22
N LEU A 396 27.08 -12.69 22.98
CA LEU A 396 26.29 -12.28 21.83
C LEU A 396 24.98 -11.66 22.30
N ARG A 397 24.59 -10.56 21.68
CA ARG A 397 23.31 -9.91 21.89
C ARG A 397 22.54 -9.84 20.57
N THR A 398 21.25 -10.08 20.64
CA THR A 398 20.33 -9.91 19.51
C THR A 398 19.65 -8.55 19.58
N TYR A 399 19.50 -7.94 18.42
CA TYR A 399 18.71 -6.73 18.20
C TYR A 399 17.70 -7.04 17.11
N VAL A 400 16.44 -6.69 17.35
CA VAL A 400 15.36 -6.97 16.42
C VAL A 400 14.72 -5.68 15.94
N HIS A 401 14.27 -5.68 14.70
CA HIS A 401 13.30 -4.73 14.18
C HIS A 401 12.09 -5.51 13.69
N ILE A 402 10.91 -5.19 14.23
CA ILE A 402 9.63 -5.80 13.84
C ILE A 402 8.71 -4.66 13.40
N ALA A 403 8.11 -4.76 12.22
CA ALA A 403 7.33 -3.67 11.65
C ALA A 403 6.01 -4.13 11.04
N THR A 404 5.09 -3.17 10.91
CA THR A 404 3.85 -3.32 10.13
C THR A 404 4.09 -3.07 8.65
N GLY A 405 5.03 -2.20 8.31
CA GLY A 405 5.35 -1.73 6.96
C GLY A 405 6.59 -2.38 6.34
N ASN A 406 6.63 -2.39 5.02
CA ASN A 406 7.74 -2.93 4.24
C ASN A 406 9.03 -2.09 4.41
N TYR A 407 10.18 -2.71 4.16
CA TYR A 407 11.47 -2.03 4.09
C TYR A 407 11.63 -1.28 2.76
N ASN A 408 10.76 -0.29 2.55
CA ASN A 408 10.73 0.52 1.34
C ASN A 408 10.62 2.01 1.71
N PRO A 409 11.65 2.84 1.43
CA PRO A 409 11.66 4.26 1.79
C PRO A 409 10.52 5.06 1.15
N VAL A 410 10.09 4.69 -0.07
CA VAL A 410 9.01 5.38 -0.78
C VAL A 410 7.68 5.15 -0.07
N THR A 411 7.32 3.89 0.19
CA THR A 411 6.06 3.59 0.89
C THR A 411 6.09 4.07 2.34
N ALA A 412 7.26 4.07 3.00
CA ALA A 412 7.41 4.61 4.36
C ALA A 412 7.20 6.13 4.45
N GLY A 413 7.20 6.85 3.33
CA GLY A 413 6.87 8.28 3.25
C GLY A 413 5.38 8.57 3.07
N ILE A 414 4.58 7.56 2.71
CA ILE A 414 3.15 7.73 2.39
C ILE A 414 2.21 6.76 3.14
N TYR A 415 2.75 5.73 3.79
CA TYR A 415 1.98 4.78 4.61
C TYR A 415 2.26 5.02 6.08
N THR A 416 1.20 4.97 6.90
CA THR A 416 1.39 5.00 8.35
C THR A 416 1.78 3.61 8.84
N ASP A 417 2.98 3.48 9.41
CA ASP A 417 3.50 2.20 9.88
C ASP A 417 4.20 2.33 11.24
N PHE A 418 4.09 1.26 12.06
CA PHE A 418 4.90 1.11 13.26
C PHE A 418 6.10 0.20 13.02
N GLY A 419 7.21 0.52 13.69
CA GLY A 419 8.39 -0.33 13.80
C GLY A 419 8.94 -0.32 15.21
N LEU A 420 9.24 -1.48 15.77
CA LEU A 420 9.86 -1.62 17.09
C LEU A 420 11.30 -2.07 16.94
N LEU A 421 12.22 -1.29 17.47
CA LEU A 421 13.60 -1.68 17.70
C LEU A 421 13.74 -2.15 19.16
N SER A 422 14.19 -3.38 19.37
CA SER A 422 14.32 -3.97 20.70
C SER A 422 15.58 -4.82 20.82
N SER A 423 16.11 -4.92 22.03
CA SER A 423 17.15 -5.86 22.40
C SER A 423 16.68 -6.90 23.44
N ASP A 424 15.36 -7.04 23.59
CA ASP A 424 14.76 -8.05 24.47
C ASP A 424 15.19 -9.46 24.04
N PRO A 425 15.79 -10.26 24.95
CA PRO A 425 16.28 -11.59 24.60
C PRO A 425 15.18 -12.56 24.17
N ALA A 426 13.96 -12.47 24.73
CA ALA A 426 12.83 -13.33 24.37
C ALA A 426 12.32 -13.02 22.96
N LEU A 427 12.19 -11.74 22.60
CA LEU A 427 11.89 -11.32 21.23
C LEU A 427 13.00 -11.77 20.26
N GLY A 428 14.28 -11.63 20.67
CA GLY A 428 15.41 -12.09 19.87
C GLY A 428 15.34 -13.58 19.54
N LEU A 429 15.06 -14.42 20.55
CA LEU A 429 14.92 -15.87 20.39
C LEU A 429 13.68 -16.22 19.52
N ASP A 430 12.56 -15.54 19.73
CA ASP A 430 11.36 -15.76 18.92
C ASP A 430 11.60 -15.42 17.44
N VAL A 431 12.34 -14.34 17.16
CA VAL A 431 12.70 -13.97 15.78
C VAL A 431 13.65 -15.00 15.16
N VAL A 432 14.59 -15.56 15.92
CA VAL A 432 15.42 -16.69 15.48
C VAL A 432 14.54 -17.88 15.07
N ASP A 433 13.53 -18.20 15.88
CA ASP A 433 12.62 -19.30 15.62
C ASP A 433 11.70 -19.02 14.41
N VAL A 434 11.27 -17.76 14.20
CA VAL A 434 10.57 -17.33 12.97
C VAL A 434 11.44 -17.59 11.74
N PHE A 435 12.73 -17.21 11.75
CA PHE A 435 13.62 -17.47 10.61
C PHE A 435 13.86 -18.96 10.37
N LYS A 436 13.96 -19.80 11.41
CA LYS A 436 14.02 -21.26 11.25
C LYS A 436 12.74 -21.80 10.59
N HIS A 437 11.58 -21.30 11.02
CA HIS A 437 10.30 -21.67 10.39
C HIS A 437 10.28 -21.28 8.91
N LEU A 438 10.69 -20.07 8.58
CA LEU A 438 10.72 -19.55 7.21
C LEU A 438 11.72 -20.25 6.29
N THR A 439 12.74 -20.95 6.83
CA THR A 439 13.72 -21.73 6.06
C THR A 439 13.38 -23.22 6.01
N GLY A 440 12.12 -23.61 6.29
CA GLY A 440 11.65 -24.98 6.13
C GLY A 440 11.93 -25.92 7.28
N LEU A 441 12.57 -25.45 8.35
CA LEU A 441 12.73 -26.24 9.57
C LEU A 441 11.40 -26.22 10.33
N HIS A 442 10.59 -27.24 10.15
CA HIS A 442 9.30 -27.38 10.83
C HIS A 442 9.53 -27.45 12.34
N LEU A 443 9.11 -26.40 13.03
CA LEU A 443 9.02 -26.38 14.49
C LEU A 443 7.77 -27.18 14.95
N GLN A 444 7.72 -28.48 14.66
CA GLN A 444 6.78 -29.37 15.37
C GLN A 444 7.09 -29.45 16.87
N SER A 445 8.17 -28.87 17.35
CA SER A 445 8.68 -29.02 18.70
C SER A 445 8.86 -27.75 19.50
N ALA A 446 8.23 -26.63 19.14
CA ALA A 446 7.95 -25.65 20.18
C ALA A 446 6.83 -26.17 21.07
N VAL A 447 7.13 -27.22 21.85
CA VAL A 447 6.35 -27.56 23.03
C VAL A 447 6.38 -26.32 23.92
N GLY A 448 5.35 -25.43 23.72
CA GLY A 448 5.24 -24.15 24.43
C GLY A 448 4.98 -22.93 23.57
N GLY A 449 5.06 -22.99 22.23
CA GLY A 449 4.84 -21.83 21.32
C GLY A 449 5.98 -20.80 21.35
N TYR A 450 5.72 -19.63 20.75
CA TYR A 450 6.61 -18.46 20.87
C TYR A 450 6.46 -17.83 22.26
N ARG A 451 7.53 -17.19 22.76
CA ARG A 451 7.60 -16.60 24.12
C ARG A 451 6.76 -15.32 24.22
N LYS A 452 6.85 -14.48 23.20
CA LYS A 452 6.22 -13.16 23.12
C LYS A 452 5.50 -12.90 21.81
N LEU A 453 5.99 -13.43 20.70
CA LEU A 453 5.42 -13.19 19.38
C LEU A 453 4.15 -14.01 19.16
N LEU A 454 3.17 -13.39 18.49
CA LEU A 454 2.06 -14.08 17.85
C LEU A 454 2.46 -14.33 16.39
N VAL A 455 2.49 -15.60 15.96
CA VAL A 455 2.90 -15.98 14.61
C VAL A 455 1.77 -16.69 13.89
N ALA A 456 1.40 -16.21 12.69
CA ALA A 456 0.31 -16.73 11.91
C ALA A 456 0.58 -18.15 11.39
N LYS A 457 -0.52 -18.86 11.15
CA LYS A 457 -0.65 -20.30 10.88
C LYS A 457 -0.18 -21.21 12.02
N VAL A 458 0.61 -20.72 12.97
CA VAL A 458 1.00 -21.54 14.15
C VAL A 458 -0.04 -21.39 15.25
N TYR A 459 -0.16 -20.17 15.83
CA TYR A 459 -1.08 -19.93 16.95
C TYR A 459 -1.76 -18.56 16.95
N MET A 460 -1.43 -17.64 16.05
CA MET A 460 -1.89 -16.23 16.10
C MET A 460 -3.41 -16.12 16.20
N LYS A 461 -4.14 -16.80 15.32
CA LYS A 461 -5.62 -16.76 15.31
C LYS A 461 -6.19 -17.25 16.65
N LYS A 462 -5.72 -18.40 17.12
CA LYS A 462 -6.13 -18.94 18.40
C LYS A 462 -5.84 -17.98 19.56
N GLN A 463 -4.67 -17.38 19.56
CA GLN A 463 -4.28 -16.41 20.61
C GLN A 463 -5.14 -15.16 20.60
N PHE A 464 -5.54 -14.65 19.44
CA PHE A 464 -6.50 -13.55 19.37
C PHE A 464 -7.89 -13.96 19.87
N LEU A 465 -8.37 -15.14 19.50
CA LEU A 465 -9.64 -15.67 20.04
C LEU A 465 -9.58 -15.82 21.57
N ASP A 466 -8.47 -16.36 22.12
CA ASP A 466 -8.27 -16.51 23.56
C ASP A 466 -8.22 -15.15 24.28
N LEU A 467 -7.61 -14.12 23.66
CA LEU A 467 -7.58 -12.76 24.21
C LEU A 467 -8.96 -12.12 24.23
N ILE A 468 -9.78 -12.30 23.19
CA ILE A 468 -11.17 -11.83 23.14
C ILE A 468 -12.00 -12.61 24.17
N GLU A 469 -11.81 -13.93 24.28
CA GLU A 469 -12.52 -14.73 25.30
C GLU A 469 -12.20 -14.25 26.71
N ASN A 470 -10.96 -13.87 27.01
CA ASN A 470 -10.60 -13.29 28.30
C ASN A 470 -11.40 -12.00 28.60
N GLU A 471 -11.62 -11.14 27.58
CA GLU A 471 -12.47 -9.95 27.74
C GLU A 471 -13.93 -10.33 27.99
N ILE A 472 -14.47 -11.36 27.32
CA ILE A 472 -15.81 -11.89 27.58
C ILE A 472 -15.94 -12.37 29.02
N GLN A 473 -14.96 -13.12 29.52
CA GLN A 473 -14.98 -13.60 30.90
C GLN A 473 -14.84 -12.45 31.93
N ASN A 474 -14.06 -11.42 31.62
CA ASN A 474 -13.95 -10.22 32.44
C ASN A 474 -15.31 -9.47 32.50
N ALA A 475 -15.98 -9.27 31.37
CA ALA A 475 -17.32 -8.66 31.33
C ALA A 475 -18.35 -9.47 32.11
N LYS A 476 -18.40 -10.79 31.96
CA LYS A 476 -19.27 -11.69 32.74
C LYS A 476 -19.04 -11.63 34.25
N ARG A 477 -17.82 -11.25 34.68
CA ARG A 477 -17.48 -11.03 36.10
C ARG A 477 -17.79 -9.59 36.58
N GLY A 478 -18.36 -8.74 35.74
CA GLY A 478 -18.63 -7.34 36.03
C GLY A 478 -17.39 -6.46 36.03
N LEU A 479 -16.27 -6.95 35.48
CA LEU A 479 -15.05 -6.19 35.31
C LEU A 479 -15.11 -5.39 34.01
N ARG A 480 -14.40 -4.28 33.95
CA ARG A 480 -14.27 -3.50 32.73
C ARG A 480 -13.58 -4.34 31.67
N ALA A 481 -14.17 -4.44 30.47
CA ALA A 481 -13.69 -5.24 29.38
C ALA A 481 -13.84 -4.50 28.04
N ALA A 482 -12.80 -4.53 27.22
CA ALA A 482 -12.83 -3.87 25.92
C ALA A 482 -11.78 -4.41 24.96
N VAL A 483 -12.09 -4.32 23.68
CA VAL A 483 -11.19 -4.59 22.55
C VAL A 483 -11.11 -3.36 21.68
N LEU A 484 -9.87 -2.92 21.36
CA LEU A 484 -9.64 -1.92 20.33
C LEU A 484 -8.74 -2.54 19.27
N VAL A 485 -9.18 -2.52 18.02
CA VAL A 485 -8.42 -3.06 16.89
C VAL A 485 -8.30 -2.03 15.78
N LYS A 486 -7.08 -1.85 15.25
CA LYS A 486 -6.84 -1.11 14.00
C LYS A 486 -6.23 -2.05 12.98
N VAL A 487 -6.91 -2.20 11.84
CA VAL A 487 -6.51 -3.12 10.75
C VAL A 487 -6.88 -2.52 9.39
N ASN A 488 -6.31 -3.08 8.32
CA ASN A 488 -6.71 -2.69 6.96
C ASN A 488 -7.91 -3.50 6.45
N GLY A 489 -8.11 -4.70 6.96
CA GLY A 489 -9.25 -5.54 6.65
C GLY A 489 -9.64 -6.45 7.80
N LEU A 490 -10.94 -6.71 7.92
CA LEU A 490 -11.55 -7.55 8.93
C LEU A 490 -12.61 -8.42 8.23
N ASP A 491 -12.25 -9.67 7.87
CA ASP A 491 -13.14 -10.61 7.18
C ASP A 491 -13.12 -12.03 7.74
N ASP A 492 -12.23 -12.33 8.70
CA ASP A 492 -12.16 -13.67 9.30
C ASP A 492 -13.44 -13.99 10.09
N VAL A 493 -14.10 -15.07 9.70
CA VAL A 493 -15.43 -15.44 10.22
C VAL A 493 -15.37 -15.68 11.71
N ASP A 494 -14.39 -16.47 12.20
CA ASP A 494 -14.32 -16.86 13.61
C ASP A 494 -14.06 -15.64 14.50
N LEU A 495 -13.22 -14.70 14.04
CA LEU A 495 -12.98 -13.45 14.78
C LEU A 495 -14.20 -12.54 14.75
N VAL A 496 -14.92 -12.43 13.64
CA VAL A 496 -16.17 -11.64 13.56
C VAL A 496 -17.23 -12.21 14.48
N GLU A 497 -17.45 -13.51 14.47
CA GLU A 497 -18.40 -14.19 15.38
C GLU A 497 -17.99 -13.99 16.84
N LYS A 498 -16.70 -14.10 17.14
CA LYS A 498 -16.17 -13.88 18.50
C LYS A 498 -16.34 -12.45 18.99
N LEU A 499 -16.26 -11.46 18.11
CA LEU A 499 -16.55 -10.05 18.44
C LEU A 499 -18.04 -9.82 18.69
N TYR A 500 -18.93 -10.49 17.97
CA TYR A 500 -20.37 -10.46 18.27
C TYR A 500 -20.68 -11.07 19.63
N GLU A 501 -20.07 -12.21 19.96
CA GLU A 501 -20.17 -12.82 21.27
C GLU A 501 -19.69 -11.87 22.37
N ALA A 502 -18.54 -11.20 22.13
CA ALA A 502 -17.99 -10.20 23.05
C ALA A 502 -18.95 -9.04 23.27
N SER A 503 -19.52 -8.47 22.20
CA SER A 503 -20.49 -7.39 22.29
C SER A 503 -21.75 -7.82 23.09
N SER A 504 -22.26 -9.02 22.82
CA SER A 504 -23.43 -9.57 23.55
C SER A 504 -23.15 -9.82 25.03
N ALA A 505 -21.89 -10.07 25.40
CA ALA A 505 -21.44 -10.19 26.78
C ALA A 505 -21.17 -8.84 27.48
N GLY A 506 -21.34 -7.71 26.79
CA GLY A 506 -21.11 -6.37 27.32
C GLY A 506 -19.67 -5.84 27.14
N VAL A 507 -18.83 -6.52 26.32
CA VAL A 507 -17.50 -6.02 25.96
C VAL A 507 -17.65 -4.89 24.95
N ARG A 508 -17.03 -3.75 25.21
CA ARG A 508 -16.91 -2.68 24.21
C ARG A 508 -15.89 -3.04 23.14
N VAL A 509 -16.26 -2.85 21.87
CA VAL A 509 -15.39 -3.08 20.73
C VAL A 509 -15.31 -1.84 19.87
N ASP A 510 -14.12 -1.23 19.79
CA ASP A 510 -13.81 -0.16 18.84
C ASP A 510 -12.90 -0.71 17.74
N ALA A 511 -13.36 -0.70 16.48
CA ALA A 511 -12.64 -1.19 15.33
C ALA A 511 -12.35 -0.04 14.35
N ILE A 512 -11.06 0.22 14.08
CA ILE A 512 -10.61 1.16 13.06
C ILE A 512 -10.22 0.34 11.83
N VAL A 513 -11.07 0.31 10.80
CA VAL A 513 -10.92 -0.55 9.63
C VAL A 513 -10.88 0.30 8.36
N ARG A 514 -9.73 0.32 7.68
CA ARG A 514 -9.55 1.14 6.48
C ARG A 514 -10.32 0.64 5.27
N GLY A 515 -10.38 -0.66 5.06
CA GLY A 515 -10.92 -1.28 3.85
C GLY A 515 -12.02 -2.29 4.14
N VAL A 516 -11.89 -3.52 3.63
CA VAL A 516 -12.90 -4.57 3.76
C VAL A 516 -13.26 -4.81 5.22
N CYS A 517 -14.55 -4.73 5.54
CA CYS A 517 -15.08 -5.02 6.86
C CYS A 517 -16.35 -5.88 6.74
N ARG A 518 -16.31 -7.09 7.30
CA ARG A 518 -17.46 -8.00 7.37
C ARG A 518 -18.31 -7.75 8.62
N LEU A 519 -17.73 -7.09 9.63
CA LEU A 519 -18.38 -6.78 10.89
C LEU A 519 -19.44 -5.70 10.69
N ARG A 520 -20.65 -5.90 11.22
CA ARG A 520 -21.73 -4.89 11.26
C ARG A 520 -21.89 -4.35 12.69
N PRO A 521 -21.65 -3.07 12.93
CA PRO A 521 -21.82 -2.44 14.23
C PRO A 521 -23.29 -2.08 14.50
N GLY A 522 -23.65 -1.87 15.76
CA GLY A 522 -24.91 -1.24 16.17
C GLY A 522 -26.18 -2.06 15.92
N VAL A 523 -26.07 -3.34 15.55
CA VAL A 523 -27.23 -4.21 15.33
C VAL A 523 -27.80 -4.63 16.68
N LYS A 524 -29.10 -4.33 16.91
CA LYS A 524 -29.80 -4.62 18.16
C LYS A 524 -29.75 -6.11 18.53
N GLY A 525 -29.35 -6.37 19.78
CA GLY A 525 -29.21 -7.72 20.34
C GLY A 525 -27.98 -8.49 19.85
N LEU A 526 -27.12 -7.89 19.01
CA LEU A 526 -25.94 -8.56 18.47
C LEU A 526 -24.66 -7.74 18.63
N SER A 527 -24.65 -6.50 18.16
CA SER A 527 -23.42 -5.69 18.06
C SER A 527 -23.60 -4.25 18.57
N GLU A 528 -24.47 -4.04 19.56
CA GLU A 528 -24.77 -2.72 20.14
C GLU A 528 -23.56 -2.08 20.80
N ASN A 529 -22.59 -2.89 21.26
CA ASN A 529 -21.35 -2.43 21.86
C ASN A 529 -20.17 -2.38 20.87
N ILE A 530 -20.44 -2.50 19.56
CA ILE A 530 -19.41 -2.43 18.51
C ILE A 530 -19.53 -1.10 17.76
N ARG A 531 -18.40 -0.44 17.57
CA ARG A 531 -18.23 0.72 16.72
C ARG A 531 -17.17 0.42 15.65
N VAL A 532 -17.44 0.80 14.40
CA VAL A 532 -16.47 0.68 13.29
C VAL A 532 -16.24 2.03 12.66
N VAL A 533 -14.97 2.44 12.59
CA VAL A 533 -14.53 3.71 12.01
C VAL A 533 -13.53 3.45 10.91
N SER A 534 -13.63 4.18 9.80
CA SER A 534 -12.62 4.22 8.73
C SER A 534 -12.05 5.62 8.61
N VAL A 535 -10.74 5.75 8.44
CA VAL A 535 -10.06 7.04 8.27
C VAL A 535 -9.40 7.08 6.92
N VAL A 536 -9.67 8.15 6.15
CA VAL A 536 -9.09 8.41 4.84
C VAL A 536 -8.48 9.81 4.85
N GLY A 537 -7.17 9.91 4.71
CA GLY A 537 -6.45 11.18 4.80
C GLY A 537 -5.25 11.23 3.86
N ARG A 538 -4.34 12.15 4.14
CA ARG A 538 -3.10 12.38 3.39
C ARG A 538 -2.26 11.11 3.26
N PHE A 539 -2.10 10.38 4.38
CA PHE A 539 -1.32 9.16 4.45
C PHE A 539 -2.25 7.93 4.38
N LEU A 540 -1.78 6.86 3.77
CA LEU A 540 -2.51 5.60 3.76
C LEU A 540 -2.39 4.93 5.14
N GLU A 541 -3.51 4.79 5.83
CA GLU A 541 -3.56 4.10 7.11
C GLU A 541 -3.22 2.62 6.93
N HIS A 542 -2.08 2.18 7.50
CA HIS A 542 -1.53 0.86 7.22
C HIS A 542 -1.11 0.06 8.45
N HIS A 543 -0.74 0.69 9.55
CA HIS A 543 -0.35 -0.04 10.75
C HIS A 543 -1.51 -0.83 11.36
N ARG A 544 -1.21 -2.00 11.93
CA ARG A 544 -2.15 -2.87 12.62
C ARG A 544 -1.79 -2.90 14.08
N VAL A 545 -2.80 -2.67 14.91
CA VAL A 545 -2.66 -2.62 16.37
C VAL A 545 -3.84 -3.31 17.01
N PHE A 546 -3.57 -4.08 18.06
CA PHE A 546 -4.56 -4.85 18.80
C PHE A 546 -4.40 -4.56 20.27
N VAL A 547 -5.46 -4.11 20.93
CA VAL A 547 -5.45 -3.76 22.34
C VAL A 547 -6.59 -4.45 23.07
N PHE A 548 -6.26 -5.11 24.18
CA PHE A 548 -7.21 -5.80 25.05
C PHE A 548 -7.08 -5.21 26.45
N HIS A 549 -8.23 -4.84 27.06
CA HIS A 549 -8.25 -4.15 28.36
C HIS A 549 -7.73 -5.02 29.52
N ASN A 550 -7.99 -6.31 29.49
CA ASN A 550 -7.47 -7.30 30.43
C ASN A 550 -7.65 -6.87 31.89
N ALA A 551 -8.89 -6.48 32.25
CA ALA A 551 -9.27 -6.09 33.62
C ALA A 551 -8.34 -5.01 34.24
N GLY A 552 -7.88 -4.02 33.46
CA GLY A 552 -7.03 -2.91 33.89
C GLY A 552 -5.53 -3.13 33.75
N SER A 553 -5.11 -4.28 33.18
CA SER A 553 -3.69 -4.56 32.82
C SER A 553 -3.58 -4.74 31.30
N PRO A 554 -3.69 -3.66 30.50
CA PRO A 554 -3.94 -3.77 29.07
C PRO A 554 -2.76 -4.38 28.31
N LYS A 555 -3.11 -5.26 27.37
CA LYS A 555 -2.18 -5.91 26.45
C LYS A 555 -2.23 -5.22 25.10
N TYR A 556 -1.08 -4.80 24.60
CA TYR A 556 -0.91 -4.13 23.32
C TYR A 556 -0.07 -5.00 22.41
N TYR A 557 -0.55 -5.19 21.19
CA TYR A 557 0.19 -5.86 20.10
C TYR A 557 0.13 -4.99 18.85
N PHE A 558 1.17 -5.08 18.04
CA PHE A 558 1.19 -4.51 16.69
C PHE A 558 1.87 -5.50 15.74
N GLY A 559 1.54 -5.48 14.46
CA GLY A 559 2.14 -6.45 13.54
C GLY A 559 1.73 -6.32 12.08
N SER A 560 2.12 -7.34 11.32
CA SER A 560 1.90 -7.36 9.87
C SER A 560 0.54 -7.93 9.47
N ALA A 561 -0.16 -8.64 10.35
CA ALA A 561 -1.43 -9.31 10.06
C ALA A 561 -2.62 -8.37 10.10
N ASP A 562 -3.50 -8.46 9.12
CA ASP A 562 -4.88 -8.03 9.23
C ASP A 562 -5.74 -9.17 9.84
N TRP A 563 -6.92 -8.89 10.34
CA TRP A 563 -7.88 -9.89 10.78
C TRP A 563 -8.67 -10.46 9.60
N MET A 564 -7.92 -11.00 8.64
CA MET A 564 -8.43 -11.62 7.44
C MET A 564 -8.00 -13.07 7.37
N THR A 565 -8.89 -13.96 6.93
CA THR A 565 -8.62 -15.41 6.82
C THR A 565 -7.34 -15.69 6.04
N ARG A 566 -7.10 -14.97 4.92
CA ARG A 566 -5.87 -15.13 4.13
C ARG A 566 -4.60 -14.77 4.90
N ASN A 567 -4.65 -13.79 5.83
CA ASN A 567 -3.49 -13.39 6.64
C ASN A 567 -3.21 -14.42 7.73
N LEU A 568 -4.26 -14.91 8.38
CA LEU A 568 -4.14 -15.78 9.55
C LEU A 568 -3.84 -17.24 9.16
N GLU A 569 -4.26 -17.68 7.97
CA GLU A 569 -4.20 -19.10 7.57
C GLU A 569 -3.27 -19.38 6.37
N ARG A 570 -3.00 -18.39 5.50
CA ARG A 570 -2.23 -18.59 4.27
C ARG A 570 -0.95 -17.76 4.17
N ARG A 571 -0.58 -17.08 5.26
CA ARG A 571 0.62 -16.25 5.33
C ARG A 571 1.44 -16.53 6.57
N VAL A 572 2.71 -16.18 6.51
CA VAL A 572 3.54 -16.03 7.71
C VAL A 572 3.52 -14.56 8.10
N GLU A 573 2.83 -14.26 9.18
CA GLU A 573 2.68 -12.94 9.78
C GLU A 573 3.21 -12.95 11.19
N VAL A 574 3.63 -11.78 11.70
CA VAL A 574 4.15 -11.63 13.07
C VAL A 574 3.46 -10.45 13.73
N ALA A 575 3.05 -10.62 14.98
CA ALA A 575 2.66 -9.53 15.86
C ALA A 575 3.50 -9.57 17.15
N ALA A 576 4.03 -8.41 17.54
CA ALA A 576 4.86 -8.23 18.73
C ALA A 576 4.11 -7.49 19.83
N PRO A 577 4.32 -7.81 21.11
CA PRO A 577 3.77 -7.03 22.21
C PRO A 577 4.51 -5.68 22.35
N ILE A 578 3.78 -4.67 22.80
CA ILE A 578 4.33 -3.43 23.34
C ILE A 578 4.21 -3.53 24.86
N GLU A 579 5.33 -3.63 25.55
CA GLU A 579 5.33 -3.86 27.00
C GLU A 579 5.68 -2.60 27.79
N ASP A 580 6.53 -1.74 27.25
CA ASP A 580 6.94 -0.48 27.85
C ASP A 580 5.73 0.44 28.12
N PRO A 581 5.54 0.92 29.35
CA PRO A 581 4.38 1.75 29.71
C PRO A 581 4.30 3.07 28.94
N GLU A 582 5.43 3.73 28.65
CA GLU A 582 5.45 4.99 27.91
C GLU A 582 5.06 4.75 26.44
N LEU A 583 5.53 3.64 25.85
CA LEU A 583 5.16 3.27 24.49
C LEU A 583 3.68 2.84 24.41
N LYS A 584 3.14 2.16 25.44
CA LYS A 584 1.70 1.88 25.53
C LYS A 584 0.88 3.18 25.56
N LEU A 585 1.30 4.15 26.37
CA LEU A 585 0.66 5.45 26.47
C LEU A 585 0.67 6.18 25.12
N ARG A 586 1.82 6.19 24.44
CA ARG A 586 1.96 6.81 23.11
C ARG A 586 1.02 6.15 22.08
N VAL A 587 0.96 4.83 22.02
CA VAL A 587 0.06 4.10 21.11
C VAL A 587 -1.40 4.36 21.47
N ARG A 588 -1.77 4.38 22.75
CA ARG A 588 -3.12 4.74 23.20
C ARG A 588 -3.51 6.13 22.67
N ASN A 589 -2.66 7.12 22.84
CA ASN A 589 -2.94 8.49 22.42
C ASN A 589 -3.18 8.57 20.91
N ILE A 590 -2.32 7.90 20.11
CA ILE A 590 -2.48 7.79 18.64
C ILE A 590 -3.83 7.17 18.28
N LEU A 591 -4.20 6.04 18.89
CA LEU A 591 -5.47 5.35 18.60
C LEU A 591 -6.69 6.17 19.03
N THR A 592 -6.61 6.86 20.16
CA THR A 592 -7.69 7.76 20.61
C THR A 592 -7.89 8.92 19.63
N THR A 593 -6.80 9.45 19.07
CA THR A 593 -6.86 10.52 18.07
C THR A 593 -7.65 10.08 16.83
N PHE A 594 -7.50 8.83 16.38
CA PHE A 594 -8.30 8.27 15.27
C PHE A 594 -9.80 8.17 15.61
N LEU A 595 -10.12 7.77 16.84
CA LEU A 595 -11.51 7.63 17.26
C LEU A 595 -12.22 8.98 17.46
N CYS A 596 -11.44 10.06 17.60
CA CYS A 596 -11.92 11.44 17.78
C CYS A 596 -11.84 12.27 16.48
N ASP A 597 -11.47 11.69 15.36
CA ASP A 597 -11.38 12.40 14.07
C ASP A 597 -12.77 12.68 13.50
N GLU A 598 -13.12 13.96 13.35
CA GLU A 598 -14.38 14.40 12.75
C GLU A 598 -14.19 14.86 11.29
N GLN A 599 -12.95 15.04 10.83
CA GLN A 599 -12.64 15.55 9.51
C GLN A 599 -12.48 14.44 8.46
N ASN A 600 -11.69 13.41 8.80
CA ASN A 600 -11.27 12.37 7.86
C ASN A 600 -11.86 10.99 8.20
N ALA A 601 -12.53 10.86 9.34
CA ALA A 601 -13.19 9.63 9.74
C ALA A 601 -14.60 9.49 9.15
N PHE A 602 -14.98 8.23 8.95
CA PHE A 602 -16.32 7.78 8.57
C PHE A 602 -16.73 6.64 9.48
N GLU A 603 -17.96 6.68 10.00
CA GLU A 603 -18.49 5.65 10.89
C GLU A 603 -19.48 4.75 10.16
N MET A 604 -19.27 3.43 10.25
CA MET A 604 -20.14 2.44 9.64
C MET A 604 -21.45 2.35 10.41
N GLN A 605 -22.56 2.32 9.68
CA GLN A 605 -23.90 2.14 10.20
C GLN A 605 -24.34 0.66 10.17
N PRO A 606 -25.40 0.26 10.91
CA PRO A 606 -25.90 -1.13 10.94
C PRO A 606 -26.20 -1.70 9.54
N GLU A 607 -26.62 -0.88 8.60
CA GLU A 607 -26.91 -1.25 7.21
C GLU A 607 -25.66 -1.45 6.36
N GLY A 608 -24.48 -1.03 6.85
CA GLY A 608 -23.19 -1.23 6.18
C GLY A 608 -22.71 -0.02 5.37
N HIS A 609 -23.47 1.08 5.31
CA HIS A 609 -22.97 2.33 4.72
C HIS A 609 -22.19 3.16 5.75
N TYR A 610 -21.42 4.14 5.26
CA TYR A 610 -20.59 4.98 6.08
C TYR A 610 -21.12 6.42 6.10
N VAL A 611 -21.09 7.05 7.27
CA VAL A 611 -21.48 8.46 7.46
C VAL A 611 -20.36 9.22 8.18
N LYS A 612 -20.35 10.54 8.08
CA LYS A 612 -19.49 11.37 8.94
C LYS A 612 -19.90 11.16 10.41
N PRO A 613 -18.95 10.98 11.33
CA PRO A 613 -19.29 10.80 12.74
C PRO A 613 -20.06 12.02 13.28
N ALA A 614 -21.15 11.77 14.00
CA ALA A 614 -21.77 12.81 14.79
C ALA A 614 -20.82 13.18 15.95
N THR A 615 -20.77 14.47 16.33
CA THR A 615 -19.92 15.03 17.39
C THR A 615 -20.08 14.24 18.71
N ARG A 616 -19.22 13.26 18.97
CA ARG A 616 -19.30 12.35 20.12
C ARG A 616 -17.99 12.10 20.84
N CYS A 617 -16.97 12.91 20.58
CA CYS A 617 -15.67 12.66 21.21
C CYS A 617 -15.73 12.73 22.76
N GLY A 618 -16.58 13.58 23.34
CA GLY A 618 -16.78 13.63 24.79
C GLY A 618 -17.30 12.32 25.39
N GLU A 619 -18.33 11.73 24.76
CA GLU A 619 -18.90 10.43 25.18
C GLU A 619 -17.94 9.25 24.88
N ALA A 620 -17.16 9.36 23.80
CA ALA A 620 -16.14 8.36 23.46
C ALA A 620 -14.99 8.34 24.48
N LEU A 621 -14.70 9.44 25.13
CA LEU A 621 -13.65 9.56 26.14
C LEU A 621 -14.08 9.10 27.53
N GLU A 622 -15.27 9.51 27.99
CA GLU A 622 -15.81 9.04 29.28
C GLU A 622 -16.04 7.53 29.24
N SER A 623 -16.36 7.00 28.06
CA SER A 623 -16.53 5.58 27.81
C SER A 623 -15.28 4.89 27.25
N ALA A 624 -14.18 5.62 26.94
CA ALA A 624 -12.96 4.99 26.38
C ALA A 624 -12.42 3.92 27.35
N PRO A 625 -12.37 2.66 26.93
CA PRO A 625 -12.05 1.55 27.81
C PRO A 625 -10.60 1.59 28.31
N PHE A 626 -9.79 2.45 27.72
CA PHE A 626 -8.35 2.53 27.92
C PHE A 626 -7.89 3.74 28.75
N THR A 627 -8.81 4.48 29.37
CA THR A 627 -8.43 5.37 30.46
C THR A 627 -7.98 4.51 31.63
N LEU A 628 -6.68 4.33 31.75
CA LEU A 628 -6.01 3.80 32.94
C LEU A 628 -6.21 4.82 34.04
N GLY A 629 -7.30 4.84 34.79
CA GLY A 629 -7.49 5.60 36.05
C GLY A 629 -6.83 6.98 36.20
N GLU A 630 -6.15 7.47 35.18
CA GLU A 630 -5.44 8.73 35.15
C GLU A 630 -6.24 9.76 34.34
N THR A 631 -6.29 10.96 34.84
CA THR A 631 -6.78 12.14 34.11
C THR A 631 -6.12 12.21 32.73
N PRO A 632 -6.87 12.61 31.67
CA PRO A 632 -6.26 12.88 30.35
C PRO A 632 -5.06 13.81 30.55
N THR A 633 -3.92 13.45 29.96
CA THR A 633 -2.77 14.34 29.98
C THR A 633 -3.06 15.54 29.09
N ASP A 634 -2.56 16.74 29.40
CA ASP A 634 -2.68 17.94 28.55
C ASP A 634 -2.32 17.66 27.08
N THR A 635 -1.45 16.70 26.86
CA THR A 635 -1.03 16.23 25.54
C THR A 635 -2.15 15.51 24.79
N LEU A 636 -2.87 14.60 25.46
CA LEU A 636 -3.97 13.86 24.84
C LEU A 636 -5.12 14.81 24.51
N ASP A 637 -5.45 15.72 25.41
CA ASP A 637 -6.52 16.70 25.20
C ASP A 637 -6.23 17.60 24.00
N ARG A 638 -4.98 18.09 23.86
CA ARG A 638 -4.55 18.87 22.69
C ARG A 638 -4.64 18.08 21.39
N MET A 639 -4.17 16.84 21.37
CA MET A 639 -4.26 15.97 20.19
C MET A 639 -5.71 15.70 19.80
N MET A 640 -6.60 15.55 20.74
CA MET A 640 -8.02 15.30 20.46
C MET A 640 -8.73 16.54 19.91
N VAL A 641 -8.45 17.72 20.46
CA VAL A 641 -8.98 18.99 19.91
C VAL A 641 -8.47 19.19 18.48
N ALA A 642 -7.15 19.04 18.25
CA ALA A 642 -6.57 19.14 16.93
C ALA A 642 -7.15 18.12 15.94
N SER A 643 -7.44 16.89 16.40
CA SER A 643 -8.02 15.85 15.57
C SER A 643 -9.45 16.18 15.12
N ARG A 644 -10.26 16.76 16.00
CA ARG A 644 -11.61 17.23 15.65
C ARG A 644 -11.58 18.33 14.59
N GLU A 645 -10.69 19.29 14.78
CA GLU A 645 -10.63 20.49 13.95
C GLU A 645 -9.93 20.26 12.59
N ARG A 646 -8.87 19.46 12.58
CA ARG A 646 -7.95 19.33 11.43
C ARG A 646 -7.69 17.90 10.98
N GLY A 647 -8.24 16.91 11.67
CA GLY A 647 -8.07 15.48 11.41
C GLY A 647 -6.88 14.85 12.17
N CYS A 648 -6.97 13.53 12.39
CA CYS A 648 -6.03 12.79 13.23
C CYS A 648 -4.59 12.84 12.71
N GLN A 649 -4.38 12.78 11.41
CA GLN A 649 -3.03 12.80 10.83
C GLN A 649 -2.34 14.14 11.06
N GLN A 650 -3.06 15.25 10.94
CA GLN A 650 -2.52 16.58 11.22
C GLN A 650 -2.20 16.74 12.70
N ALA A 651 -3.07 16.27 13.60
CA ALA A 651 -2.83 16.28 15.03
C ALA A 651 -1.56 15.48 15.43
N ILE A 652 -1.31 14.35 14.74
CA ILE A 652 -0.11 13.54 14.97
C ILE A 652 1.13 14.26 14.43
N ILE A 653 1.05 14.92 13.26
CA ILE A 653 2.15 15.74 12.71
C ILE A 653 2.56 16.81 13.70
N GLU A 654 1.62 17.60 14.18
CA GLU A 654 1.85 18.70 15.12
C GLU A 654 2.49 18.20 16.41
N ARG A 655 2.01 17.09 16.93
CA ARG A 655 2.60 16.47 18.13
C ARG A 655 4.06 16.07 17.93
N HIS A 656 4.40 15.50 16.77
CA HIS A 656 5.80 15.14 16.48
C HIS A 656 6.71 16.38 16.34
N ILE A 657 6.17 17.47 15.80
CA ILE A 657 6.92 18.76 15.73
C ILE A 657 7.14 19.34 17.12
N GLU A 658 6.13 19.29 18.02
CA GLU A 658 6.24 19.76 19.41
C GLU A 658 7.28 18.93 20.20
N ASP A 659 7.27 17.60 20.09
CA ASP A 659 8.27 16.74 20.72
C ASP A 659 9.69 17.03 20.22
N ASP A 660 9.82 17.68 19.07
CA ASP A 660 11.10 18.11 18.49
C ASP A 660 11.57 19.47 18.96
N SER A 661 10.68 20.31 19.47
CA SER A 661 11.01 21.66 19.97
C SER A 661 11.41 21.66 21.44
N LEU A 662 11.21 20.56 22.17
CA LEU A 662 11.62 20.34 23.56
C LEU A 662 12.92 19.53 23.62
#